data_3da52933037bafb2960d25028a1da5fa
#
_entry.id   3da52933037bafb2960d25028a1da5fa
#
_cell.length_a   1.000
_cell.length_b   1.000
_cell.length_c   1.000
_cell.angle_alpha   90.00
_cell.angle_beta   90.00
_cell.angle_gamma   90.00
#
_symmetry.space_group_name_H-M   'P 1'
#
loop_
_entity.id
_entity.type
_entity.pdbx_description
1 polymer ?
#
loop_
_entity_poly.entity_id
_entity_poly.type
_entity_poly.pdbx_seq_one_letter_code
_entity_poly.pdbx_strand_id
1 'polypeptide(L)'
;MSSKLDSPTASPSGGNAIPDAETLRRVWRETVDKELLGVPFEKKLVTRTADGIDLQPLYHRGMVEAVPHCDTLPGQAPFLRGAHARGAKGEIAWRIAQAIPAASAADFNKALLAALERGQNAVLLPAAFAADGGTLAAALKDIHFAGAPVLAPVGASAAAIEQTFGSALKSRGEQWSALQGAVTADPLSALAATGKLGLTLEAATAELAAWTAFAAKNAPAVKTIGVDAGFVVEGGGNSAQELAVAIAMAVEYFRRLEAAKVDAKTAAPRFAFSFAIGSQFFPELAKFRAFRLLWSRVVSAYGDASLAAQATVHARTALFNKTVLDPYVNMLRTTTEALSAVLGGVDSVQVGAFDEVVRTPDEFSQRIARNIAIMLSEEFNFAEVADAAGGSWLVEKYTDELARKAWAIFQTIEKQGGFAAALAAGEIQKLVAASAADKRKALDTRRLSVLGTNLFPNLKEKPLGASTQAATPAAPAPATAAVTVTPVKAWRAAEGFEALRAISERYAAANGGKRPQVFLAKMGPVKQHKPRADFSAGFFAVAGFEATGKQAFESAEEAAKAAAASGAPIAVLCSTDDTYPTLVPAFASTLKAAKPGIVAILAGLPADAATVESFKKAGIDDFIHVRANLRDMLAQLLAKIGAK
;
A
#
# COMPACT_ATOMS: atom_id res chain seq x y z
N MET A 1 -38.82 2.44 38.99
CA MET A 1 -37.95 1.79 40.00
C MET A 1 -36.52 2.01 39.56
N SER A 2 -35.89 3.01 40.18
CA SER A 2 -34.49 3.43 39.93
C SER A 2 -33.60 2.58 40.82
N SER A 3 -32.86 1.65 40.26
CA SER A 3 -31.77 0.96 40.95
C SER A 3 -30.51 1.78 40.81
N LYS A 4 -30.13 2.44 41.92
CA LYS A 4 -28.79 3.01 42.08
C LYS A 4 -27.79 1.86 41.99
N LEU A 5 -26.93 1.90 40.98
CA LEU A 5 -25.69 1.14 40.96
C LEU A 5 -24.76 1.79 42.01
N ASP A 6 -24.63 1.18 43.15
CA ASP A 6 -23.66 1.54 44.16
C ASP A 6 -22.27 1.34 43.60
N SER A 7 -21.47 2.39 43.59
CA SER A 7 -20.05 2.33 43.29
C SER A 7 -19.37 1.37 44.27
N PRO A 8 -18.46 0.50 43.84
CA PRO A 8 -17.72 -0.33 44.75
C PRO A 8 -16.66 0.51 45.47
N THR A 9 -17.05 1.09 46.59
CA THR A 9 -16.13 1.63 47.60
C THR A 9 -15.81 0.51 48.58
N ALA A 10 -14.89 -0.33 48.26
CA ALA A 10 -14.15 -1.11 49.24
C ALA A 10 -12.75 -1.34 48.69
N SER A 11 -11.79 -0.54 49.07
CA SER A 11 -10.39 -0.92 49.04
C SER A 11 -10.21 -2.17 49.89
N PRO A 12 -9.64 -3.25 49.37
CA PRO A 12 -9.26 -4.38 50.23
C PRO A 12 -8.14 -3.87 51.16
N SER A 13 -8.43 -3.77 52.43
CA SER A 13 -7.45 -3.58 53.49
C SER A 13 -6.61 -4.86 53.56
N GLY A 14 -5.40 -4.79 53.09
CA GLY A 14 -4.42 -5.85 53.31
C GLY A 14 -3.71 -6.33 52.04
N GLY A 15 -2.54 -5.79 51.75
CA GLY A 15 -1.57 -6.42 50.90
C GLY A 15 -1.46 -5.83 49.48
N ASN A 16 -0.31 -5.39 49.14
CA ASN A 16 0.22 -4.99 47.84
C ASN A 16 -0.47 -3.84 47.12
N ALA A 17 -0.12 -2.64 47.51
CA ALA A 17 -0.33 -1.46 46.69
C ALA A 17 0.23 -1.77 45.28
N ILE A 18 -0.57 -1.54 44.21
CA ILE A 18 -0.09 -1.68 42.85
C ILE A 18 1.13 -0.76 42.72
N PRO A 19 2.31 -1.26 42.33
CA PRO A 19 3.49 -0.43 42.17
C PRO A 19 3.22 0.70 41.19
N ASP A 20 3.93 1.82 41.38
CA ASP A 20 3.83 2.94 40.44
C ASP A 20 4.24 2.53 39.01
N ALA A 21 3.81 3.30 38.03
CA ALA A 21 4.00 2.96 36.62
C ALA A 21 5.49 2.86 36.21
N GLU A 22 6.39 3.58 36.88
CA GLU A 22 7.82 3.52 36.62
C GLU A 22 8.41 2.21 37.13
N THR A 23 8.04 1.81 38.34
CA THR A 23 8.43 0.50 38.92
C THR A 23 7.92 -0.65 38.06
N LEU A 24 6.66 -0.61 37.57
CA LEU A 24 6.11 -1.65 36.71
C LEU A 24 6.88 -1.75 35.39
N ARG A 25 7.23 -0.60 34.77
CA ARG A 25 8.04 -0.59 33.54
C ARG A 25 9.43 -1.17 33.75
N ARG A 26 10.07 -0.81 34.85
CA ARG A 26 11.39 -1.34 35.19
C ARG A 26 11.36 -2.86 35.38
N VAL A 27 10.41 -3.37 36.15
CA VAL A 27 10.23 -4.80 36.37
C VAL A 27 9.93 -5.55 35.06
N TRP A 28 9.07 -4.97 34.21
CA TRP A 28 8.79 -5.53 32.90
C TRP A 28 10.06 -5.59 32.03
N ARG A 29 10.85 -4.51 31.99
CA ARG A 29 12.08 -4.45 31.21
C ARG A 29 13.11 -5.46 31.71
N GLU A 30 13.32 -5.57 33.00
CA GLU A 30 14.23 -6.55 33.62
C GLU A 30 13.81 -8.00 33.32
N THR A 31 12.50 -8.26 33.30
CA THR A 31 11.97 -9.59 32.95
C THR A 31 12.25 -9.92 31.49
N VAL A 32 11.96 -8.99 30.59
CA VAL A 32 12.22 -9.16 29.15
C VAL A 32 13.71 -9.35 28.87
N ASP A 33 14.59 -8.55 29.49
CA ASP A 33 16.04 -8.66 29.30
C ASP A 33 16.57 -10.03 29.76
N LYS A 34 16.01 -10.62 30.82
CA LYS A 34 16.31 -12.00 31.24
C LYS A 34 15.88 -13.04 30.22
N GLU A 35 14.67 -12.90 29.65
CA GLU A 35 14.13 -13.80 28.62
C GLU A 35 14.90 -13.71 27.29
N LEU A 36 15.51 -12.57 27.00
CA LEU A 36 16.31 -12.36 25.79
C LEU A 36 17.68 -13.07 25.83
N LEU A 37 18.10 -13.64 26.95
CA LEU A 37 19.34 -14.42 27.11
C LEU A 37 20.57 -13.71 26.52
N GLY A 38 20.70 -12.40 26.78
CA GLY A 38 21.83 -11.59 26.33
C GLY A 38 21.70 -11.00 24.92
N VAL A 39 20.61 -11.27 24.21
CA VAL A 39 20.34 -10.57 22.92
C VAL A 39 19.86 -9.15 23.22
N PRO A 40 20.44 -8.10 22.60
CA PRO A 40 20.01 -6.72 22.83
C PRO A 40 18.53 -6.52 22.50
N PHE A 41 17.81 -5.85 23.40
CA PHE A 41 16.37 -5.58 23.30
C PHE A 41 16.01 -4.89 21.99
N GLU A 42 16.73 -3.84 21.62
CA GLU A 42 16.50 -3.03 20.41
C GLU A 42 16.65 -3.89 19.15
N LYS A 43 17.59 -4.82 19.13
CA LYS A 43 17.82 -5.74 18.00
C LYS A 43 16.73 -6.79 17.85
N LYS A 44 16.13 -7.21 18.96
CA LYS A 44 15.20 -8.34 18.97
C LYS A 44 13.73 -7.92 18.91
N LEU A 45 13.38 -6.84 19.61
CA LEU A 45 11.98 -6.47 19.85
C LEU A 45 11.55 -5.14 19.20
N VAL A 46 12.50 -4.24 18.91
CA VAL A 46 12.16 -2.98 18.23
C VAL A 46 12.10 -3.22 16.71
N THR A 47 10.99 -2.81 16.10
CA THR A 47 10.79 -2.97 14.65
C THR A 47 10.90 -1.63 13.94
N ARG A 48 11.90 -1.47 13.08
CA ARG A 48 12.03 -0.28 12.26
C ARG A 48 11.07 -0.31 11.08
N THR A 49 10.18 0.68 10.99
CA THR A 49 9.23 0.80 9.90
C THR A 49 9.89 1.36 8.62
N ALA A 50 9.15 1.28 7.51
CA ALA A 50 9.59 1.89 6.24
C ALA A 50 9.74 3.42 6.34
N ASP A 51 9.01 4.08 7.25
CA ASP A 51 9.13 5.51 7.55
C ASP A 51 10.37 5.84 8.38
N GLY A 52 11.13 4.83 8.81
CA GLY A 52 12.26 4.97 9.70
C GLY A 52 11.87 5.36 11.13
N ILE A 53 10.65 5.05 11.53
CA ILE A 53 10.13 5.16 12.89
C ILE A 53 10.27 3.80 13.56
N ASP A 54 10.76 3.78 14.79
CA ASP A 54 10.97 2.55 15.53
C ASP A 54 9.71 2.20 16.35
N LEU A 55 9.04 1.11 15.96
CA LEU A 55 7.93 0.55 16.73
C LEU A 55 8.46 -0.18 17.96
N GLN A 56 8.04 0.30 19.13
CA GLN A 56 8.35 -0.33 20.40
C GLN A 56 7.42 -1.52 20.65
N PRO A 57 7.88 -2.57 21.34
CA PRO A 57 7.02 -3.72 21.69
C PRO A 57 5.94 -3.36 22.72
N LEU A 58 6.10 -2.26 23.46
CA LEU A 58 5.16 -1.75 24.45
C LEU A 58 5.13 -0.22 24.39
N TYR A 59 3.93 0.35 24.36
CA TYR A 59 3.70 1.78 24.52
C TYR A 59 3.00 2.05 25.85
N HIS A 60 3.28 3.20 26.45
CA HIS A 60 2.70 3.61 27.73
C HIS A 60 2.47 5.13 27.78
N ARG A 61 1.66 5.59 28.73
CA ARG A 61 1.25 6.98 28.87
C ARG A 61 2.43 7.96 28.87
N GLY A 62 3.50 7.69 29.60
CA GLY A 62 4.66 8.57 29.66
C GLY A 62 5.36 8.85 28.33
N MET A 63 5.11 8.01 27.29
CA MET A 63 5.66 8.25 25.94
C MET A 63 4.89 9.32 25.16
N VAL A 64 3.68 9.68 25.61
CA VAL A 64 2.80 10.65 24.95
C VAL A 64 2.56 11.92 25.76
N GLU A 65 3.05 12.00 26.99
CA GLU A 65 2.86 13.19 27.86
C GLU A 65 3.40 14.49 27.25
N ALA A 66 4.48 14.39 26.46
CA ALA A 66 5.07 15.53 25.74
C ALA A 66 4.55 15.68 24.30
N VAL A 67 3.62 14.84 23.86
CA VAL A 67 3.05 14.93 22.51
C VAL A 67 1.96 16.02 22.52
N PRO A 68 2.15 17.12 21.77
CA PRO A 68 1.12 18.14 21.68
C PRO A 68 -0.13 17.55 21.01
N HIS A 69 -1.28 18.14 21.25
CA HIS A 69 -2.55 17.82 20.60
C HIS A 69 -3.26 16.53 21.03
N CYS A 70 -2.73 15.76 22.00
CA CYS A 70 -3.42 14.56 22.50
C CYS A 70 -4.79 14.88 23.15
N ASP A 71 -4.96 16.10 23.70
CA ASP A 71 -6.17 16.54 24.40
C ASP A 71 -7.14 17.33 23.50
N THR A 72 -6.85 17.48 22.20
CA THR A 72 -7.78 18.15 21.27
C THR A 72 -9.00 17.29 21.00
N LEU A 73 -10.14 17.94 20.69
CA LEU A 73 -11.40 17.28 20.38
C LEU A 73 -11.66 17.25 18.86
N PRO A 74 -12.50 16.32 18.37
CA PRO A 74 -12.97 16.33 16.99
C PRO A 74 -13.57 17.70 16.60
N GLY A 75 -13.27 18.19 15.40
CA GLY A 75 -13.70 19.49 14.91
C GLY A 75 -12.91 20.69 15.44
N GLN A 76 -11.92 20.47 16.30
CA GLN A 76 -11.03 21.52 16.80
C GLN A 76 -9.66 21.48 16.11
N ALA A 77 -9.11 22.67 15.81
CA ALA A 77 -7.75 22.77 15.30
C ALA A 77 -6.75 22.12 16.30
N PRO A 78 -5.77 21.36 15.80
CA PRO A 78 -5.34 21.17 14.41
C PRO A 78 -6.08 20.07 13.64
N PHE A 79 -7.28 19.70 14.02
CA PHE A 79 -8.17 18.72 13.37
C PHE A 79 -7.62 17.29 13.33
N LEU A 80 -6.66 16.97 14.15
CA LEU A 80 -6.03 15.66 14.25
C LEU A 80 -7.06 14.54 14.48
N ARG A 81 -8.11 14.81 15.27
CA ARG A 81 -9.20 13.86 15.56
C ARG A 81 -10.38 13.94 14.59
N GLY A 82 -10.20 14.61 13.45
CA GLY A 82 -11.23 14.80 12.42
C GLY A 82 -11.62 16.27 12.25
N ALA A 83 -12.02 16.62 11.02
CA ALA A 83 -12.39 17.98 10.65
C ALA A 83 -13.73 18.44 11.26
N HIS A 84 -14.60 17.51 11.67
CA HIS A 84 -15.94 17.77 12.17
C HIS A 84 -16.13 17.19 13.55
N ALA A 85 -16.84 17.91 14.42
CA ALA A 85 -17.34 17.39 15.70
C ALA A 85 -18.50 16.43 15.37
N ARG A 86 -18.20 15.15 15.15
CA ARG A 86 -19.25 14.14 14.92
C ARG A 86 -20.13 14.00 16.13
N GLY A 87 -21.43 13.86 15.90
CA GLY A 87 -22.35 13.71 17.02
C GLY A 87 -23.80 13.46 16.64
N ALA A 88 -24.22 13.68 15.39
CA ALA A 88 -25.58 13.37 14.98
C ALA A 88 -25.69 11.89 14.58
N LYS A 89 -26.60 11.18 15.21
CA LYS A 89 -26.97 9.81 14.82
C LYS A 89 -27.44 9.81 13.37
N GLY A 90 -26.82 8.98 12.53
CA GLY A 90 -27.13 8.89 11.11
C GLY A 90 -26.28 9.77 10.19
N GLU A 91 -25.28 10.49 10.69
CA GLU A 91 -24.27 11.12 9.84
C GLU A 91 -23.45 10.07 9.10
N ILE A 92 -23.21 10.32 7.80
CA ILE A 92 -22.34 9.47 6.99
C ILE A 92 -20.89 9.68 7.45
N ALA A 93 -20.29 8.64 8.02
CA ALA A 93 -18.94 8.71 8.55
C ALA A 93 -17.89 8.88 7.46
N TRP A 94 -18.06 8.19 6.33
CA TRP A 94 -17.25 8.29 5.12
C TRP A 94 -18.11 7.97 3.89
N ARG A 95 -17.72 8.52 2.75
CA ARG A 95 -18.34 8.21 1.46
C ARG A 95 -17.68 6.96 0.85
N ILE A 96 -18.49 6.12 0.25
CA ILE A 96 -18.07 4.94 -0.49
C ILE A 96 -18.06 5.30 -1.97
N ALA A 97 -16.86 5.50 -2.52
CA ALA A 97 -16.63 5.97 -3.90
C ALA A 97 -15.94 4.86 -4.70
N GLN A 98 -16.70 3.92 -5.22
CA GLN A 98 -16.13 2.77 -5.93
C GLN A 98 -15.87 3.10 -7.40
N ALA A 99 -14.73 2.63 -7.94
CA ALA A 99 -14.47 2.64 -9.36
C ALA A 99 -15.34 1.59 -10.07
N ILE A 100 -16.08 2.01 -11.09
CA ILE A 100 -16.98 1.16 -11.88
C ILE A 100 -16.45 1.11 -13.31
N PRO A 101 -15.88 -0.02 -13.78
CA PRO A 101 -15.48 -0.18 -15.17
C PRO A 101 -16.70 -0.21 -16.10
N ALA A 102 -16.64 0.54 -17.19
CA ALA A 102 -17.70 0.57 -18.19
C ALA A 102 -17.17 1.02 -19.56
N ALA A 103 -17.68 0.44 -20.63
CA ALA A 103 -17.29 0.79 -22.00
C ALA A 103 -17.87 2.13 -22.45
N SER A 104 -19.03 2.52 -21.94
CA SER A 104 -19.73 3.75 -22.27
C SER A 104 -20.28 4.47 -21.05
N ALA A 105 -20.60 5.75 -21.21
CA ALA A 105 -21.24 6.55 -20.16
C ALA A 105 -22.62 6.00 -19.76
N ALA A 106 -23.38 5.43 -20.69
CA ALA A 106 -24.67 4.80 -20.41
C ALA A 106 -24.53 3.52 -19.60
N ASP A 107 -23.54 2.67 -19.92
CA ASP A 107 -23.24 1.46 -19.14
C ASP A 107 -22.73 1.82 -17.74
N PHE A 108 -21.87 2.86 -17.65
CA PHE A 108 -21.43 3.40 -16.37
C PHE A 108 -22.61 3.87 -15.52
N ASN A 109 -23.50 4.68 -16.07
CA ASN A 109 -24.69 5.19 -15.37
C ASN A 109 -25.57 4.04 -14.84
N LYS A 110 -25.87 3.05 -15.69
CA LYS A 110 -26.65 1.87 -15.30
C LYS A 110 -26.00 1.12 -14.14
N ALA A 111 -24.71 0.86 -14.21
CA ALA A 111 -23.97 0.18 -13.15
C ALA A 111 -23.87 1.02 -11.88
N LEU A 112 -23.69 2.34 -12.02
CA LEU A 112 -23.64 3.29 -10.91
C LEU A 112 -24.97 3.37 -10.17
N LEU A 113 -26.11 3.50 -10.86
CA LEU A 113 -27.43 3.50 -10.22
C LEU A 113 -27.66 2.22 -9.42
N ALA A 114 -27.34 1.07 -10.01
CA ALA A 114 -27.42 -0.21 -9.29
C ALA A 114 -26.46 -0.30 -8.08
N ALA A 115 -25.31 0.33 -8.14
CA ALA A 115 -24.36 0.38 -7.02
C ALA A 115 -24.83 1.33 -5.91
N LEU A 116 -25.45 2.47 -6.26
CA LEU A 116 -26.03 3.42 -5.31
C LEU A 116 -27.22 2.78 -4.55
N GLU A 117 -28.08 2.04 -5.23
CA GLU A 117 -29.17 1.27 -4.60
C GLU A 117 -28.64 0.22 -3.60
N ARG A 118 -27.38 -0.17 -3.71
CA ARG A 118 -26.73 -1.20 -2.88
C ARG A 118 -25.67 -0.64 -1.94
N GLY A 119 -25.78 0.62 -1.56
CA GLY A 119 -25.00 1.22 -0.48
C GLY A 119 -23.76 2.03 -0.89
N GLN A 120 -23.40 2.11 -2.17
CA GLN A 120 -22.48 3.16 -2.62
C GLN A 120 -23.17 4.53 -2.42
N ASN A 121 -22.42 5.55 -1.99
CA ASN A 121 -22.99 6.86 -1.66
C ASN A 121 -22.13 8.03 -2.15
N ALA A 122 -21.25 7.79 -3.12
CA ALA A 122 -20.55 8.80 -3.89
C ALA A 122 -20.27 8.30 -5.31
N VAL A 123 -20.14 9.20 -6.25
CA VAL A 123 -19.81 8.90 -7.65
C VAL A 123 -18.32 9.11 -7.86
N LEU A 124 -17.56 8.07 -8.19
CA LEU A 124 -16.20 8.22 -8.72
C LEU A 124 -16.31 8.23 -10.25
N LEU A 125 -16.27 9.43 -10.84
CA LEU A 125 -16.46 9.62 -12.26
C LEU A 125 -15.15 9.40 -13.02
N PRO A 126 -15.10 8.46 -13.98
CA PRO A 126 -13.94 8.31 -14.86
C PRO A 126 -13.71 9.58 -15.72
N ALA A 127 -12.45 10.02 -15.80
CA ALA A 127 -12.10 11.24 -16.56
C ALA A 127 -12.54 11.16 -18.04
N ALA A 128 -12.56 9.97 -18.65
CA ALA A 128 -13.04 9.78 -20.01
C ALA A 128 -14.51 10.18 -20.20
N PHE A 129 -15.35 10.08 -19.17
CA PHE A 129 -16.76 10.45 -19.24
C PHE A 129 -17.01 11.91 -18.86
N ALA A 130 -15.99 12.64 -18.47
CA ALA A 130 -16.03 14.10 -18.27
C ALA A 130 -15.54 14.90 -19.49
N ALA A 131 -15.24 14.25 -20.62
CA ALA A 131 -14.61 14.87 -21.79
C ALA A 131 -15.55 15.83 -22.55
N ASP A 132 -16.83 15.56 -22.59
CA ASP A 132 -17.85 16.42 -23.20
C ASP A 132 -19.17 16.40 -22.43
N GLY A 133 -19.99 17.45 -22.63
CA GLY A 133 -21.22 17.64 -21.85
C GLY A 133 -22.30 16.59 -22.11
N GLY A 134 -22.38 16.01 -23.29
CA GLY A 134 -23.37 14.97 -23.64
C GLY A 134 -23.02 13.63 -22.97
N THR A 135 -21.77 13.22 -23.08
CA THR A 135 -21.23 12.03 -22.39
C THR A 135 -21.38 12.17 -20.87
N LEU A 136 -21.05 13.32 -20.32
CA LEU A 136 -21.18 13.60 -18.89
C LEU A 136 -22.63 13.56 -18.43
N ALA A 137 -23.57 14.16 -19.20
CA ALA A 137 -24.99 14.13 -18.89
C ALA A 137 -25.54 12.69 -18.89
N ALA A 138 -25.10 11.85 -19.83
CA ALA A 138 -25.46 10.43 -19.85
C ALA A 138 -24.90 9.67 -18.65
N ALA A 139 -23.63 9.93 -18.27
CA ALA A 139 -22.99 9.30 -17.12
C ALA A 139 -23.68 9.64 -15.79
N LEU A 140 -24.17 10.88 -15.64
CA LEU A 140 -24.78 11.39 -14.41
C LEU A 140 -26.31 11.44 -14.46
N LYS A 141 -26.95 10.80 -15.44
CA LYS A 141 -28.40 10.77 -15.56
C LYS A 141 -29.02 10.20 -14.27
N ASP A 142 -30.06 10.87 -13.76
CA ASP A 142 -30.84 10.48 -12.57
C ASP A 142 -30.03 10.39 -11.25
N ILE A 143 -28.84 11.01 -11.20
CA ILE A 143 -28.03 11.07 -9.98
C ILE A 143 -28.39 12.29 -9.15
N HIS A 144 -28.69 12.09 -7.87
CA HIS A 144 -28.95 13.17 -6.91
C HIS A 144 -27.67 13.54 -6.16
N PHE A 145 -27.07 14.68 -6.48
CA PHE A 145 -25.75 15.08 -5.96
C PHE A 145 -25.71 15.27 -4.43
N ALA A 146 -26.81 15.63 -3.80
CA ALA A 146 -26.88 15.74 -2.34
C ALA A 146 -26.71 14.39 -1.65
N GLY A 147 -27.26 13.30 -2.23
CA GLY A 147 -27.09 11.94 -1.73
C GLY A 147 -25.79 11.27 -2.18
N ALA A 148 -25.35 11.57 -3.41
CA ALA A 148 -24.19 10.97 -4.04
C ALA A 148 -23.28 12.06 -4.66
N PRO A 149 -22.43 12.72 -3.86
CA PRO A 149 -21.51 13.74 -4.37
C PRO A 149 -20.56 13.14 -5.40
N VAL A 150 -20.17 13.98 -6.38
CA VAL A 150 -19.32 13.56 -7.50
C VAL A 150 -17.86 13.79 -7.18
N LEU A 151 -17.04 12.76 -7.30
CA LEU A 151 -15.59 12.81 -7.29
C LEU A 151 -15.10 12.64 -8.74
N ALA A 152 -14.72 13.71 -9.39
CA ALA A 152 -14.29 13.76 -10.78
C ALA A 152 -12.87 14.31 -10.90
N PRO A 153 -11.83 13.47 -10.82
CA PRO A 153 -10.47 13.87 -11.15
C PRO A 153 -10.35 14.00 -12.68
N VAL A 154 -10.45 15.21 -13.20
CA VAL A 154 -10.47 15.45 -14.66
C VAL A 154 -9.07 15.47 -15.29
N GLY A 155 -8.01 15.30 -14.51
CA GLY A 155 -6.62 15.28 -14.97
C GLY A 155 -5.92 16.63 -14.84
N ALA A 156 -5.08 16.98 -15.82
CA ALA A 156 -4.19 18.14 -15.72
C ALA A 156 -4.84 19.48 -16.10
N SER A 157 -5.87 19.49 -16.95
CA SER A 157 -6.51 20.70 -17.49
C SER A 157 -7.87 20.93 -16.86
N ALA A 158 -8.15 22.17 -16.50
CA ALA A 158 -9.45 22.61 -16.03
C ALA A 158 -10.26 23.38 -17.10
N ALA A 159 -9.70 23.63 -18.27
CA ALA A 159 -10.28 24.49 -19.29
C ALA A 159 -11.70 24.12 -19.73
N ALA A 160 -12.00 22.83 -19.84
CA ALA A 160 -13.28 22.36 -20.32
C ALA A 160 -14.34 22.17 -19.21
N ILE A 161 -13.99 22.29 -17.93
CA ILE A 161 -14.88 21.92 -16.81
C ILE A 161 -16.17 22.76 -16.84
N GLU A 162 -16.06 24.08 -16.95
CA GLU A 162 -17.25 24.96 -16.96
C GLU A 162 -18.19 24.61 -18.11
N GLN A 163 -17.66 24.37 -19.30
CA GLN A 163 -18.46 24.05 -20.48
C GLN A 163 -19.10 22.64 -20.33
N THR A 164 -18.34 21.63 -19.97
CA THR A 164 -18.82 20.24 -19.92
C THR A 164 -19.82 20.04 -18.80
N PHE A 165 -19.46 20.42 -17.57
CA PHE A 165 -20.37 20.31 -16.43
C PHE A 165 -21.55 21.26 -16.54
N GLY A 166 -21.35 22.51 -17.02
CA GLY A 166 -22.43 23.48 -17.26
C GLY A 166 -23.44 22.96 -18.27
N SER A 167 -23.00 22.36 -19.38
CA SER A 167 -23.90 21.71 -20.36
C SER A 167 -24.66 20.55 -19.77
N ALA A 168 -23.98 19.68 -19.00
CA ALA A 168 -24.63 18.54 -18.35
C ALA A 168 -25.67 18.97 -17.31
N LEU A 169 -25.34 19.95 -16.46
CA LEU A 169 -26.29 20.50 -15.47
C LEU A 169 -27.49 21.15 -16.15
N LYS A 170 -27.27 21.95 -17.19
CA LYS A 170 -28.34 22.58 -17.96
C LYS A 170 -29.29 21.56 -18.58
N SER A 171 -28.78 20.48 -19.16
CA SER A 171 -29.60 19.41 -19.73
C SER A 171 -30.45 18.68 -18.68
N ARG A 172 -30.04 18.70 -17.42
CA ARG A 172 -30.76 18.16 -16.26
C ARG A 172 -31.70 19.17 -15.61
N GLY A 173 -31.73 20.43 -16.06
CA GLY A 173 -32.49 21.51 -15.41
C GLY A 173 -31.91 21.94 -14.06
N GLU A 174 -30.65 21.65 -13.78
CA GLU A 174 -29.97 21.93 -12.51
C GLU A 174 -29.04 23.13 -12.61
N GLN A 175 -28.78 23.75 -11.46
CA GLN A 175 -27.82 24.87 -11.33
C GLN A 175 -26.50 24.36 -10.73
N TRP A 176 -25.43 25.12 -10.91
CA TRP A 176 -24.12 24.83 -10.32
C TRP A 176 -24.14 24.62 -8.80
N SER A 177 -25.05 25.32 -8.09
CA SER A 177 -25.21 25.17 -6.63
C SER A 177 -25.72 23.80 -6.19
N ALA A 178 -26.30 23.00 -7.10
CA ALA A 178 -26.72 21.64 -6.82
C ALA A 178 -25.55 20.65 -6.81
N LEU A 179 -24.46 20.98 -7.52
CA LEU A 179 -23.29 20.10 -7.62
C LEU A 179 -22.52 20.05 -6.30
N GLN A 180 -22.25 18.83 -5.82
CA GLN A 180 -21.49 18.59 -4.59
C GLN A 180 -20.33 17.63 -4.86
N GLY A 181 -19.28 17.73 -4.07
CA GLY A 181 -18.13 16.84 -4.11
C GLY A 181 -16.85 17.51 -4.59
N ALA A 182 -16.14 16.88 -5.51
CA ALA A 182 -14.84 17.34 -6.01
C ALA A 182 -14.77 17.17 -7.53
N VAL A 183 -14.64 18.28 -8.25
CA VAL A 183 -14.34 18.30 -9.70
C VAL A 183 -12.98 18.95 -9.84
N THR A 184 -11.93 18.13 -9.83
CA THR A 184 -10.57 18.60 -9.60
C THR A 184 -9.66 18.45 -10.80
N ALA A 185 -8.84 19.47 -11.06
CA ALA A 185 -7.65 19.33 -11.88
C ALA A 185 -6.40 19.25 -11.00
N ASP A 186 -5.43 18.44 -11.42
CA ASP A 186 -4.17 18.22 -10.71
C ASP A 186 -3.00 18.04 -11.69
N PRO A 187 -2.51 19.14 -12.28
CA PRO A 187 -1.37 19.10 -13.20
C PRO A 187 -0.07 18.62 -12.55
N LEU A 188 0.13 18.85 -11.25
CA LEU A 188 1.36 18.42 -10.57
C LEU A 188 1.42 16.89 -10.41
N SER A 189 0.33 16.26 -9.97
CA SER A 189 0.25 14.80 -9.90
C SER A 189 0.34 14.17 -11.29
N ALA A 190 -0.38 14.73 -12.27
CA ALA A 190 -0.34 14.24 -13.64
C ALA A 190 1.09 14.27 -14.21
N LEU A 191 1.83 15.36 -13.99
CA LEU A 191 3.23 15.46 -14.41
C LEU A 191 4.13 14.46 -13.69
N ALA A 192 3.98 14.31 -12.38
CA ALA A 192 4.80 13.38 -11.58
C ALA A 192 4.56 11.91 -11.96
N ALA A 193 3.31 11.54 -12.21
CA ALA A 193 2.92 10.17 -12.52
C ALA A 193 3.19 9.78 -13.98
N THR A 194 2.94 10.69 -14.94
CA THR A 194 3.03 10.39 -16.38
C THR A 194 4.33 10.90 -17.03
N GLY A 195 4.99 11.86 -16.41
CA GLY A 195 6.16 12.53 -16.93
C GLY A 195 5.88 13.58 -18.03
N LYS A 196 4.60 13.84 -18.34
CA LYS A 196 4.23 14.71 -19.47
C LYS A 196 2.98 15.53 -19.19
N LEU A 197 3.01 16.80 -19.61
CA LEU A 197 1.81 17.64 -19.70
C LEU A 197 1.67 18.21 -21.11
N GLY A 198 0.42 18.34 -21.59
CA GLY A 198 0.09 18.95 -22.88
C GLY A 198 0.13 20.48 -22.89
N LEU A 199 0.29 21.11 -21.71
CA LEU A 199 0.34 22.55 -21.50
C LEU A 199 1.42 22.87 -20.46
N THR A 200 1.87 24.13 -20.42
CA THR A 200 2.83 24.56 -19.40
C THR A 200 2.18 24.57 -18.02
N LEU A 201 2.99 24.51 -16.95
CA LEU A 201 2.45 24.58 -15.58
C LEU A 201 1.77 25.93 -15.32
N GLU A 202 2.23 27.01 -15.94
CA GLU A 202 1.62 28.33 -15.86
C GLU A 202 0.23 28.33 -16.49
N ALA A 203 0.09 27.76 -17.69
CA ALA A 203 -1.20 27.65 -18.37
C ALA A 203 -2.17 26.75 -17.58
N ALA A 204 -1.72 25.58 -17.12
CA ALA A 204 -2.53 24.68 -16.29
C ALA A 204 -2.99 25.35 -14.99
N THR A 205 -2.11 26.15 -14.38
CA THR A 205 -2.45 26.90 -13.16
C THR A 205 -3.45 28.01 -13.45
N ALA A 206 -3.33 28.72 -14.58
CA ALA A 206 -4.28 29.76 -14.96
C ALA A 206 -5.69 29.18 -15.17
N GLU A 207 -5.80 28.02 -15.82
CA GLU A 207 -7.08 27.30 -15.96
C GLU A 207 -7.66 26.89 -14.60
N LEU A 208 -6.82 26.32 -13.72
CA LEU A 208 -7.21 25.93 -12.37
C LEU A 208 -7.66 27.13 -11.53
N ALA A 209 -6.98 28.28 -11.66
CA ALA A 209 -7.35 29.53 -10.98
C ALA A 209 -8.72 30.05 -11.45
N ALA A 210 -8.96 30.04 -12.76
CA ALA A 210 -10.26 30.45 -13.33
C ALA A 210 -11.38 29.53 -12.81
N TRP A 211 -11.19 28.22 -12.89
CA TRP A 211 -12.15 27.24 -12.37
C TRP A 211 -12.40 27.42 -10.87
N THR A 212 -11.35 27.63 -10.08
CA THR A 212 -11.47 27.82 -8.62
C THR A 212 -12.23 29.10 -8.29
N ALA A 213 -11.94 30.20 -8.99
CA ALA A 213 -12.64 31.47 -8.81
C ALA A 213 -14.12 31.38 -9.23
N PHE A 214 -14.43 30.71 -10.34
CA PHE A 214 -15.79 30.42 -10.77
C PHE A 214 -16.57 29.60 -9.75
N ALA A 215 -15.99 28.46 -9.32
CA ALA A 215 -16.63 27.55 -8.38
C ALA A 215 -16.85 28.19 -7.00
N ALA A 216 -15.96 29.08 -6.56
CA ALA A 216 -16.13 29.83 -5.32
C ALA A 216 -17.43 30.64 -5.28
N LYS A 217 -17.88 31.13 -6.43
CA LYS A 217 -19.10 31.93 -6.56
C LYS A 217 -20.34 31.11 -6.89
N ASN A 218 -20.20 30.11 -7.76
CA ASN A 218 -21.34 29.42 -8.37
C ASN A 218 -21.60 28.01 -7.82
N ALA A 219 -20.54 27.33 -7.35
CA ALA A 219 -20.58 25.96 -6.86
C ALA A 219 -19.85 25.83 -5.50
N PRO A 220 -20.35 26.46 -4.43
CA PRO A 220 -19.64 26.57 -3.15
C PRO A 220 -19.35 25.23 -2.47
N ALA A 221 -20.08 24.17 -2.77
CA ALA A 221 -19.87 22.84 -2.25
C ALA A 221 -18.83 22.00 -3.02
N VAL A 222 -18.25 22.55 -4.11
CA VAL A 222 -17.33 21.79 -4.99
C VAL A 222 -15.87 22.08 -4.62
N LYS A 223 -15.05 21.05 -4.47
CA LYS A 223 -13.59 21.14 -4.41
C LYS A 223 -13.04 21.17 -5.83
N THR A 224 -12.01 21.99 -6.06
CA THR A 224 -11.50 22.26 -7.41
C THR A 224 -10.03 21.87 -7.58
N ILE A 225 -9.26 21.89 -6.48
CA ILE A 225 -7.81 21.70 -6.47
C ILE A 225 -7.54 20.27 -6.02
N GLY A 226 -7.12 19.41 -6.95
CA GLY A 226 -6.71 18.05 -6.64
C GLY A 226 -5.27 18.00 -6.17
N VAL A 227 -5.00 17.11 -5.21
CA VAL A 227 -3.65 16.72 -4.80
C VAL A 227 -3.65 15.21 -4.61
N ASP A 228 -3.30 14.47 -5.66
CA ASP A 228 -3.13 13.01 -5.58
C ASP A 228 -1.65 12.66 -5.39
N ALA A 229 -1.27 12.37 -4.15
CA ALA A 229 0.09 11.94 -3.81
C ALA A 229 0.29 10.42 -3.88
N GLY A 230 -0.73 9.65 -4.24
CA GLY A 230 -0.68 8.20 -4.28
C GLY A 230 0.41 7.62 -5.18
N PHE A 231 0.88 8.37 -6.19
CA PHE A 231 2.00 7.95 -7.03
C PHE A 231 3.29 7.70 -6.24
N VAL A 232 3.45 8.30 -5.06
CA VAL A 232 4.60 8.07 -4.17
C VAL A 232 4.58 6.64 -3.64
N VAL A 233 3.44 6.18 -3.11
CA VAL A 233 3.28 4.81 -2.61
C VAL A 233 3.34 3.79 -3.75
N GLU A 234 2.70 4.08 -4.87
CA GLU A 234 2.75 3.22 -6.07
C GLU A 234 4.17 3.12 -6.66
N GLY A 235 4.99 4.16 -6.48
CA GLY A 235 6.41 4.15 -6.82
C GLY A 235 7.31 3.42 -5.82
N GLY A 236 6.77 2.98 -4.68
CA GLY A 236 7.49 2.31 -3.61
C GLY A 236 7.95 3.24 -2.49
N GLY A 237 7.48 4.48 -2.43
CA GLY A 237 7.68 5.40 -1.31
C GLY A 237 6.97 4.95 -0.03
N ASN A 238 7.17 5.68 1.06
CA ASN A 238 6.57 5.44 2.37
C ASN A 238 5.58 6.55 2.76
N SER A 239 4.88 6.39 3.88
CA SER A 239 3.83 7.32 4.34
C SER A 239 4.37 8.72 4.64
N ALA A 240 5.59 8.84 5.20
CA ALA A 240 6.21 10.14 5.46
C ALA A 240 6.52 10.90 4.17
N GLN A 241 6.95 10.19 3.13
CA GLN A 241 7.23 10.76 1.80
C GLN A 241 5.95 11.19 1.09
N GLU A 242 4.90 10.36 1.15
CA GLU A 242 3.60 10.68 0.55
C GLU A 242 3.00 11.95 1.19
N LEU A 243 3.02 12.05 2.52
CA LEU A 243 2.58 13.25 3.24
C LEU A 243 3.39 14.49 2.86
N ALA A 244 4.72 14.37 2.85
CA ALA A 244 5.61 15.49 2.52
C ALA A 244 5.38 16.01 1.09
N VAL A 245 5.21 15.09 0.15
CA VAL A 245 4.93 15.41 -1.26
C VAL A 245 3.55 16.05 -1.39
N ALA A 246 2.51 15.52 -0.74
CA ALA A 246 1.17 16.12 -0.76
C ALA A 246 1.17 17.56 -0.23
N ILE A 247 1.87 17.81 0.88
CA ILE A 247 2.01 19.15 1.45
C ILE A 247 2.81 20.07 0.53
N ALA A 248 3.90 19.59 -0.07
CA ALA A 248 4.71 20.38 -1.01
C ALA A 248 3.91 20.77 -2.27
N MET A 249 3.10 19.84 -2.82
CA MET A 249 2.21 20.12 -3.93
C MET A 249 1.15 21.16 -3.57
N ALA A 250 0.54 21.03 -2.39
CA ALA A 250 -0.47 21.98 -1.94
C ALA A 250 0.12 23.39 -1.73
N VAL A 251 1.32 23.50 -1.17
CA VAL A 251 2.04 24.79 -1.02
C VAL A 251 2.40 25.37 -2.39
N GLU A 252 2.81 24.53 -3.35
CA GLU A 252 3.07 24.96 -4.73
C GLU A 252 1.78 25.53 -5.37
N TYR A 253 0.63 24.86 -5.16
CA TYR A 253 -0.66 25.39 -5.64
C TYR A 253 -1.02 26.71 -4.97
N PHE A 254 -0.85 26.88 -3.67
CA PHE A 254 -1.10 28.17 -3.02
C PHE A 254 -0.31 29.31 -3.66
N ARG A 255 1.01 29.13 -3.87
CA ARG A 255 1.87 30.14 -4.50
C ARG A 255 1.42 30.50 -5.91
N ARG A 256 1.10 29.48 -6.70
CA ARG A 256 0.69 29.66 -8.10
C ARG A 256 -0.69 30.31 -8.22
N LEU A 257 -1.64 29.94 -7.37
CA LEU A 257 -2.98 30.50 -7.34
C LEU A 257 -2.95 31.95 -6.85
N GLU A 258 -2.14 32.28 -5.84
CA GLU A 258 -1.93 33.64 -5.37
C GLU A 258 -1.35 34.54 -6.47
N ALA A 259 -0.35 34.03 -7.21
CA ALA A 259 0.18 34.73 -8.39
C ALA A 259 -0.91 34.96 -9.48
N ALA A 260 -1.85 34.02 -9.61
CA ALA A 260 -3.02 34.12 -10.49
C ALA A 260 -4.21 34.88 -9.85
N LYS A 261 -4.01 35.58 -8.71
CA LYS A 261 -5.00 36.40 -8.01
C LYS A 261 -6.15 35.62 -7.35
N VAL A 262 -5.96 34.36 -7.04
CA VAL A 262 -6.83 33.58 -6.17
C VAL A 262 -6.16 33.48 -4.80
N ASP A 263 -6.72 34.16 -3.81
CA ASP A 263 -6.15 34.20 -2.46
C ASP A 263 -6.31 32.89 -1.70
N ALA A 264 -5.53 32.74 -0.63
CA ALA A 264 -5.53 31.52 0.18
C ALA A 264 -6.89 31.26 0.87
N LYS A 265 -7.66 32.30 1.21
CA LYS A 265 -8.99 32.18 1.80
C LYS A 265 -9.98 31.54 0.82
N THR A 266 -9.87 31.85 -0.46
CA THR A 266 -10.65 31.24 -1.53
C THR A 266 -10.15 29.83 -1.85
N ALA A 267 -8.84 29.62 -1.89
CA ALA A 267 -8.22 28.36 -2.30
C ALA A 267 -8.28 27.27 -1.21
N ALA A 268 -8.00 27.56 0.07
CA ALA A 268 -7.88 26.57 1.13
C ALA A 268 -9.12 25.65 1.28
N PRO A 269 -10.37 26.16 1.19
CA PRO A 269 -11.56 25.31 1.25
C PRO A 269 -11.77 24.43 0.01
N ARG A 270 -10.99 24.60 -1.04
CA ARG A 270 -11.18 23.96 -2.36
C ARG A 270 -10.26 22.78 -2.62
N PHE A 271 -9.41 22.44 -1.67
CA PHE A 271 -8.53 21.27 -1.79
C PHE A 271 -9.28 19.95 -1.59
N ALA A 272 -8.96 18.98 -2.43
CA ALA A 272 -9.30 17.58 -2.27
C ALA A 272 -8.00 16.75 -2.39
N PHE A 273 -7.63 16.11 -1.30
CA PHE A 273 -6.44 15.26 -1.24
C PHE A 273 -6.79 13.80 -1.50
N SER A 274 -5.93 13.10 -2.22
CA SER A 274 -6.03 11.66 -2.46
C SER A 274 -4.74 10.97 -2.04
N PHE A 275 -4.89 9.88 -1.26
CA PHE A 275 -3.79 9.08 -0.74
C PHE A 275 -3.99 7.61 -1.09
N ALA A 276 -2.88 6.89 -1.32
CA ALA A 276 -2.90 5.45 -1.48
C ALA A 276 -2.71 4.76 -0.13
N ILE A 277 -3.48 3.71 0.15
CA ILE A 277 -3.41 2.96 1.40
C ILE A 277 -2.64 1.68 1.17
N GLY A 278 -1.50 1.53 1.86
CA GLY A 278 -0.68 0.33 1.84
C GLY A 278 -1.05 -0.69 2.92
N SER A 279 -0.22 -1.71 3.06
CA SER A 279 -0.49 -2.86 3.94
C SER A 279 -0.13 -2.66 5.42
N GLN A 280 0.52 -1.56 5.78
CA GLN A 280 0.99 -1.34 7.16
C GLN A 280 -0.06 -0.61 7.98
N PHE A 281 -0.89 -1.33 8.71
CA PHE A 281 -2.07 -0.82 9.40
C PHE A 281 -1.83 0.43 10.25
N PHE A 282 -0.91 0.40 11.22
CA PHE A 282 -0.69 1.55 12.11
C PHE A 282 -0.06 2.77 11.41
N PRO A 283 0.96 2.62 10.54
CA PRO A 283 1.45 3.71 9.71
C PRO A 283 0.37 4.37 8.84
N GLU A 284 -0.47 3.57 8.18
CA GLU A 284 -1.52 4.08 7.30
C GLU A 284 -2.61 4.80 8.10
N LEU A 285 -3.04 4.27 9.24
CA LEU A 285 -3.98 4.94 10.14
C LEU A 285 -3.41 6.29 10.63
N ALA A 286 -2.17 6.29 11.11
CA ALA A 286 -1.50 7.49 11.60
C ALA A 286 -1.28 8.53 10.49
N LYS A 287 -1.14 8.10 9.24
CA LYS A 287 -0.95 8.97 8.08
C LYS A 287 -2.06 10.01 7.94
N PHE A 288 -3.31 9.60 8.02
CA PHE A 288 -4.44 10.52 7.87
C PHE A 288 -4.55 11.50 9.04
N ARG A 289 -4.23 11.05 10.26
CA ARG A 289 -4.15 11.92 11.44
C ARG A 289 -3.01 12.93 11.31
N ALA A 290 -1.82 12.47 10.91
CA ALA A 290 -0.65 13.31 10.67
C ALA A 290 -0.89 14.31 9.51
N PHE A 291 -1.60 13.91 8.47
CA PHE A 291 -2.00 14.79 7.37
C PHE A 291 -2.79 16.00 7.88
N ARG A 292 -3.82 15.78 8.70
CA ARG A 292 -4.65 16.88 9.21
C ARG A 292 -3.84 17.86 10.07
N LEU A 293 -2.92 17.35 10.89
CA LEU A 293 -1.99 18.17 11.65
C LEU A 293 -1.11 19.05 10.75
N LEU A 294 -0.50 18.44 9.71
CA LEU A 294 0.37 19.12 8.77
C LEU A 294 -0.40 20.14 7.93
N TRP A 295 -1.58 19.77 7.44
CA TRP A 295 -2.43 20.65 6.65
C TRP A 295 -2.91 21.86 7.45
N SER A 296 -3.35 21.65 8.68
CA SER A 296 -3.72 22.76 9.59
C SER A 296 -2.55 23.72 9.79
N ARG A 297 -1.33 23.21 9.95
CA ARG A 297 -0.12 24.04 10.08
C ARG A 297 0.16 24.86 8.81
N VAL A 298 0.00 24.26 7.63
CA VAL A 298 0.18 24.98 6.35
C VAL A 298 -0.85 26.09 6.21
N VAL A 299 -2.14 25.75 6.37
CA VAL A 299 -3.23 26.73 6.21
C VAL A 299 -3.12 27.87 7.24
N SER A 300 -2.71 27.57 8.46
CA SER A 300 -2.42 28.57 9.49
C SER A 300 -1.36 29.59 9.05
N ALA A 301 -0.35 29.16 8.31
CA ALA A 301 0.68 30.07 7.76
C ALA A 301 0.14 31.01 6.68
N TYR A 302 -1.01 30.69 6.06
CA TYR A 302 -1.74 31.54 5.12
C TYR A 302 -2.87 32.35 5.79
N GLY A 303 -3.02 32.32 7.12
CA GLY A 303 -3.80 33.23 7.91
C GLY A 303 -4.94 32.63 8.75
N ASP A 304 -5.72 31.68 8.25
CA ASP A 304 -6.89 31.14 8.96
C ASP A 304 -6.87 29.61 9.05
N ALA A 305 -6.38 29.09 10.18
CA ALA A 305 -6.29 27.65 10.44
C ALA A 305 -7.65 26.92 10.35
N SER A 306 -8.78 27.62 10.58
CA SER A 306 -10.11 27.00 10.54
C SER A 306 -10.48 26.49 9.15
N LEU A 307 -9.94 27.10 8.10
CA LEU A 307 -10.17 26.70 6.70
C LEU A 307 -9.60 25.32 6.38
N ALA A 308 -8.66 24.82 7.19
CA ALA A 308 -8.11 23.48 7.02
C ALA A 308 -9.16 22.38 7.19
N ALA A 309 -10.19 22.62 8.00
CA ALA A 309 -11.31 21.69 8.18
C ALA A 309 -12.12 21.43 6.92
N GLN A 310 -12.06 22.35 5.95
CA GLN A 310 -12.89 22.27 4.75
C GLN A 310 -12.28 21.44 3.62
N ALA A 311 -10.98 21.11 3.68
CA ALA A 311 -10.37 20.22 2.72
C ALA A 311 -10.92 18.79 2.89
N THR A 312 -11.09 18.07 1.78
CA THR A 312 -11.53 16.66 1.80
C THR A 312 -10.37 15.71 1.58
N VAL A 313 -10.46 14.55 2.22
CA VAL A 313 -9.46 13.48 2.13
C VAL A 313 -10.11 12.23 1.56
N HIS A 314 -9.67 11.85 0.37
CA HIS A 314 -10.01 10.59 -0.28
C HIS A 314 -8.89 9.59 -0.08
N ALA A 315 -9.23 8.33 0.17
CA ALA A 315 -8.27 7.25 0.27
C ALA A 315 -8.63 6.11 -0.69
N ARG A 316 -7.64 5.58 -1.40
CA ARG A 316 -7.80 4.39 -2.25
C ARG A 316 -6.82 3.31 -1.85
N THR A 317 -7.24 2.05 -1.91
CA THR A 317 -6.33 0.93 -1.65
C THR A 317 -5.24 0.89 -2.72
N ALA A 318 -3.97 0.74 -2.30
CA ALA A 318 -2.83 0.79 -3.21
C ALA A 318 -2.75 -0.46 -4.09
N LEU A 319 -2.28 -0.29 -5.33
CA LEU A 319 -1.94 -1.41 -6.21
C LEU A 319 -0.58 -2.04 -5.85
N PHE A 320 0.28 -1.27 -5.18
CA PHE A 320 1.64 -1.66 -4.83
C PHE A 320 1.75 -3.06 -4.22
N ASN A 321 0.87 -3.41 -3.30
CA ASN A 321 0.90 -4.68 -2.56
C ASN A 321 -0.10 -5.73 -3.07
N LYS A 322 -0.78 -5.49 -4.19
CA LYS A 322 -1.69 -6.46 -4.81
C LYS A 322 -0.92 -7.48 -5.63
N THR A 323 -1.46 -8.69 -5.70
CA THR A 323 -0.84 -9.85 -6.35
C THR A 323 -1.71 -10.40 -7.46
N VAL A 324 -1.08 -10.84 -8.54
CA VAL A 324 -1.72 -11.62 -9.62
C VAL A 324 -1.88 -13.07 -9.19
N LEU A 325 -0.90 -13.57 -8.42
CA LEU A 325 -0.94 -14.92 -7.84
C LEU A 325 -1.77 -14.89 -6.56
N ASP A 326 -2.59 -15.92 -6.37
CA ASP A 326 -3.51 -16.05 -5.23
C ASP A 326 -4.36 -14.78 -5.02
N PRO A 327 -5.09 -14.33 -6.05
CA PRO A 327 -5.72 -13.00 -6.07
C PRO A 327 -6.82 -12.84 -5.00
N TYR A 328 -7.44 -13.92 -4.54
CA TYR A 328 -8.43 -13.86 -3.46
C TYR A 328 -7.87 -13.34 -2.14
N VAL A 329 -6.56 -13.49 -1.90
CA VAL A 329 -5.88 -12.91 -0.71
C VAL A 329 -5.90 -11.37 -0.78
N ASN A 330 -6.06 -10.77 -1.95
CA ASN A 330 -6.22 -9.32 -2.07
C ASN A 330 -7.47 -8.80 -1.34
N MET A 331 -8.54 -9.61 -1.18
CA MET A 331 -9.72 -9.24 -0.36
C MET A 331 -9.33 -8.95 1.09
N LEU A 332 -8.45 -9.78 1.66
CA LEU A 332 -7.96 -9.60 3.03
C LEU A 332 -7.11 -8.34 3.14
N ARG A 333 -6.28 -8.05 2.12
CA ARG A 333 -5.45 -6.85 2.07
C ARG A 333 -6.32 -5.60 2.00
N THR A 334 -7.25 -5.54 1.05
CA THR A 334 -8.13 -4.36 0.88
C THR A 334 -9.03 -4.12 2.10
N THR A 335 -9.43 -5.18 2.82
CA THR A 335 -10.21 -5.03 4.06
C THR A 335 -9.43 -4.29 5.14
N THR A 336 -8.19 -4.70 5.42
CA THR A 336 -7.36 -4.05 6.46
C THR A 336 -6.88 -2.66 6.04
N GLU A 337 -6.66 -2.44 4.75
CA GLU A 337 -6.35 -1.13 4.19
C GLU A 337 -7.54 -0.17 4.37
N ALA A 338 -8.75 -0.58 3.97
CA ALA A 338 -9.96 0.21 4.17
C ALA A 338 -10.20 0.51 5.66
N LEU A 339 -9.97 -0.47 6.54
CA LEU A 339 -10.08 -0.29 7.99
C LEU A 339 -9.12 0.80 8.50
N SER A 340 -7.85 0.77 8.06
CA SER A 340 -6.87 1.79 8.48
C SER A 340 -7.27 3.20 8.02
N ALA A 341 -7.85 3.33 6.84
CA ALA A 341 -8.30 4.61 6.30
C ALA A 341 -9.50 5.17 7.08
N VAL A 342 -10.55 4.35 7.31
CA VAL A 342 -11.75 4.82 8.00
C VAL A 342 -11.47 5.16 9.47
N LEU A 343 -10.62 4.38 10.15
CA LEU A 343 -10.15 4.71 11.50
C LEU A 343 -9.24 5.94 11.53
N GLY A 344 -8.52 6.21 10.44
CA GLY A 344 -7.73 7.42 10.25
C GLY A 344 -8.54 8.68 9.97
N GLY A 345 -9.86 8.55 9.75
CA GLY A 345 -10.79 9.67 9.59
C GLY A 345 -10.81 10.28 8.19
N VAL A 346 -10.78 9.45 7.15
CA VAL A 346 -10.95 9.91 5.76
C VAL A 346 -12.40 10.30 5.46
N ASP A 347 -12.61 11.21 4.51
CA ASP A 347 -13.94 11.67 4.10
C ASP A 347 -14.57 10.74 3.04
N SER A 348 -13.74 10.03 2.29
CA SER A 348 -14.20 9.03 1.32
C SER A 348 -13.16 7.92 1.13
N VAL A 349 -13.65 6.72 0.78
CA VAL A 349 -12.80 5.55 0.53
C VAL A 349 -13.17 4.86 -0.78
N GLN A 350 -12.14 4.48 -1.53
CA GLN A 350 -12.23 3.59 -2.69
C GLN A 350 -11.53 2.28 -2.35
N VAL A 351 -12.30 1.22 -2.23
CA VAL A 351 -11.77 -0.13 -2.04
C VAL A 351 -11.57 -0.77 -3.42
N GLY A 352 -10.36 -1.15 -3.75
CA GLY A 352 -10.05 -1.84 -4.99
C GLY A 352 -10.62 -3.27 -5.01
N ALA A 353 -11.08 -3.70 -6.17
CA ALA A 353 -11.51 -5.07 -6.36
C ALA A 353 -10.31 -6.03 -6.26
N PHE A 354 -10.52 -7.22 -5.69
CA PHE A 354 -9.43 -8.17 -5.45
C PHE A 354 -8.71 -8.63 -6.73
N ASP A 355 -9.37 -8.53 -7.87
CA ASP A 355 -8.89 -8.95 -9.19
C ASP A 355 -8.45 -7.79 -10.11
N GLU A 356 -8.43 -6.54 -9.62
CA GLU A 356 -8.14 -5.35 -10.43
C GLU A 356 -6.75 -5.33 -11.09
N VAL A 357 -5.77 -6.05 -10.52
CA VAL A 357 -4.44 -6.21 -11.13
C VAL A 357 -4.34 -7.43 -12.06
N VAL A 358 -5.39 -8.25 -12.13
CA VAL A 358 -5.46 -9.48 -12.92
C VAL A 358 -6.30 -9.29 -14.18
N ARG A 359 -7.47 -8.66 -14.01
CA ARG A 359 -8.47 -8.48 -15.07
C ARG A 359 -9.36 -7.28 -14.75
N THR A 360 -10.14 -6.83 -15.71
CA THR A 360 -11.19 -5.82 -15.43
C THR A 360 -12.17 -6.41 -14.41
N PRO A 361 -12.41 -5.74 -13.26
CA PRO A 361 -13.32 -6.21 -12.22
C PRO A 361 -14.74 -6.42 -12.75
N ASP A 362 -15.34 -7.55 -12.41
CA ASP A 362 -16.74 -7.87 -12.73
C ASP A 362 -17.70 -7.46 -11.59
N GLU A 363 -19.01 -7.73 -11.74
CA GLU A 363 -20.01 -7.39 -10.74
C GLU A 363 -19.75 -8.07 -9.40
N PHE A 364 -19.23 -9.30 -9.41
CA PHE A 364 -18.93 -10.04 -8.17
C PHE A 364 -17.78 -9.36 -7.41
N SER A 365 -16.67 -9.09 -8.06
CA SER A 365 -15.51 -8.48 -7.41
C SER A 365 -15.79 -7.04 -6.95
N GLN A 366 -16.54 -6.27 -7.73
CA GLN A 366 -17.00 -4.93 -7.36
C GLN A 366 -17.94 -4.96 -6.14
N ARG A 367 -18.87 -5.93 -6.09
CA ARG A 367 -19.76 -6.11 -4.94
C ARG A 367 -18.99 -6.42 -3.67
N ILE A 368 -17.97 -7.30 -3.73
CA ILE A 368 -17.14 -7.61 -2.57
C ILE A 368 -16.40 -6.34 -2.10
N ALA A 369 -15.79 -5.60 -3.01
CA ALA A 369 -15.05 -4.38 -2.68
C ALA A 369 -15.96 -3.32 -2.01
N ARG A 370 -17.18 -3.10 -2.54
CA ARG A 370 -18.16 -2.19 -1.94
C ARG A 370 -18.61 -2.67 -0.56
N ASN A 371 -18.89 -3.96 -0.43
CA ASN A 371 -19.38 -4.53 0.83
C ASN A 371 -18.35 -4.43 1.96
N ILE A 372 -17.05 -4.44 1.67
CA ILE A 372 -16.01 -4.19 2.69
C ILE A 372 -16.27 -2.85 3.37
N ALA A 373 -16.44 -1.77 2.62
CA ALA A 373 -16.65 -0.44 3.20
C ALA A 373 -18.01 -0.29 3.91
N ILE A 374 -19.05 -1.01 3.45
CA ILE A 374 -20.38 -1.05 4.10
C ILE A 374 -20.29 -1.81 5.42
N MET A 375 -19.66 -2.98 5.45
CA MET A 375 -19.51 -3.78 6.67
C MET A 375 -18.77 -3.02 7.77
N LEU A 376 -17.76 -2.21 7.40
CA LEU A 376 -17.04 -1.39 8.38
C LEU A 376 -17.97 -0.38 9.09
N SER A 377 -18.99 0.15 8.41
CA SER A 377 -19.98 1.06 9.02
C SER A 377 -21.12 0.32 9.71
N GLU A 378 -21.74 -0.64 9.03
CA GLU A 378 -23.03 -1.20 9.44
C GLU A 378 -22.90 -2.41 10.39
N GLU A 379 -21.93 -3.31 10.14
CA GLU A 379 -21.78 -4.51 10.95
C GLU A 379 -20.73 -4.30 12.07
N PHE A 380 -19.63 -3.62 11.76
CA PHE A 380 -18.52 -3.43 12.70
C PHE A 380 -18.62 -2.11 13.48
N ASN A 381 -19.58 -1.26 13.16
CA ASN A 381 -19.94 -0.03 13.87
C ASN A 381 -18.76 0.97 14.05
N PHE A 382 -17.79 0.97 13.13
CA PHE A 382 -16.67 1.93 13.19
C PHE A 382 -17.10 3.37 12.88
N ALA A 383 -18.32 3.55 12.39
CA ALA A 383 -18.92 4.86 12.15
C ALA A 383 -19.44 5.55 13.42
N GLU A 384 -19.65 4.81 14.51
CA GLU A 384 -20.32 5.31 15.73
C GLU A 384 -19.41 6.17 16.61
N VAL A 385 -18.09 6.06 16.46
CA VAL A 385 -17.12 6.75 17.32
C VAL A 385 -16.21 7.64 16.48
N ALA A 386 -16.15 8.92 16.84
CA ALA A 386 -15.16 9.83 16.24
C ALA A 386 -13.76 9.48 16.74
N ASP A 387 -12.78 9.40 15.80
CA ASP A 387 -11.40 9.08 16.12
C ASP A 387 -11.25 7.85 17.03
N ALA A 388 -11.84 6.73 16.62
CA ALA A 388 -11.87 5.49 17.42
C ALA A 388 -10.48 4.98 17.86
N ALA A 389 -9.42 5.34 17.13
CA ALA A 389 -8.03 5.03 17.48
C ALA A 389 -7.38 6.07 18.41
N GLY A 390 -8.05 7.18 18.68
CA GLY A 390 -7.58 8.26 19.53
C GLY A 390 -7.39 7.81 20.98
N GLY A 391 -6.35 8.32 21.64
CA GLY A 391 -5.96 7.91 22.98
C GLY A 391 -5.10 6.65 23.06
N SER A 392 -4.93 5.90 21.95
CA SER A 392 -3.92 4.85 21.86
C SER A 392 -2.52 5.46 21.91
N TRP A 393 -1.73 5.12 22.91
CA TRP A 393 -0.36 5.65 23.06
C TRP A 393 0.52 5.38 21.83
N LEU A 394 0.36 4.23 21.21
CA LEU A 394 1.03 3.91 19.94
C LEU A 394 0.60 4.89 18.84
N VAL A 395 -0.70 5.03 18.63
CA VAL A 395 -1.23 5.84 17.52
C VAL A 395 -0.87 7.32 17.70
N GLU A 396 -1.03 7.85 18.91
CA GLU A 396 -0.68 9.26 19.20
C GLU A 396 0.82 9.53 18.98
N LYS A 397 1.67 8.65 19.52
CA LYS A 397 3.13 8.76 19.37
C LYS A 397 3.57 8.65 17.93
N TYR A 398 3.06 7.64 17.22
CA TYR A 398 3.42 7.41 15.81
C TYR A 398 2.93 8.55 14.91
N THR A 399 1.74 9.09 15.17
CA THR A 399 1.20 10.25 14.43
C THR A 399 2.12 11.46 14.53
N ASP A 400 2.57 11.81 15.74
CA ASP A 400 3.49 12.93 15.95
C ASP A 400 4.84 12.71 15.28
N GLU A 401 5.44 11.54 15.43
CA GLU A 401 6.72 11.20 14.80
C GLU A 401 6.63 11.19 13.26
N LEU A 402 5.55 10.65 12.72
CA LEU A 402 5.29 10.63 11.27
C LEU A 402 5.12 12.06 10.73
N ALA A 403 4.36 12.90 11.42
CA ALA A 403 4.18 14.30 11.05
C ALA A 403 5.52 15.06 11.05
N ARG A 404 6.36 14.86 12.08
CA ARG A 404 7.70 15.49 12.15
C ARG A 404 8.62 15.04 11.02
N LYS A 405 8.62 13.75 10.68
CA LYS A 405 9.41 13.23 9.56
C LYS A 405 8.93 13.77 8.22
N ALA A 406 7.64 13.75 7.98
CA ALA A 406 7.06 14.31 6.77
C ALA A 406 7.36 15.83 6.64
N TRP A 407 7.28 16.57 7.75
CA TRP A 407 7.63 18.00 7.77
C TRP A 407 9.09 18.25 7.41
N ALA A 408 10.01 17.44 7.93
CA ALA A 408 11.43 17.56 7.60
C ALA A 408 11.72 17.28 6.11
N ILE A 409 11.04 16.28 5.52
CA ILE A 409 11.14 15.99 4.09
C ILE A 409 10.55 17.16 3.28
N PHE A 410 9.36 17.66 3.66
CA PHE A 410 8.74 18.83 3.05
C PHE A 410 9.68 20.04 3.05
N GLN A 411 10.31 20.36 4.19
CA GLN A 411 11.28 21.46 4.28
C GLN A 411 12.49 21.25 3.34
N THR A 412 12.89 20.01 3.09
CA THR A 412 13.95 19.71 2.12
C THR A 412 13.49 19.99 0.70
N ILE A 413 12.27 19.60 0.33
CA ILE A 413 11.68 19.91 -0.98
C ILE A 413 11.56 21.43 -1.17
N GLU A 414 11.15 22.16 -0.14
CA GLU A 414 11.05 23.63 -0.19
C GLU A 414 12.41 24.31 -0.40
N LYS A 415 13.47 23.84 0.25
CA LYS A 415 14.84 24.33 0.04
C LYS A 415 15.34 24.09 -1.39
N GLN A 416 14.79 23.13 -2.11
CA GLN A 416 15.09 22.84 -3.51
C GLN A 416 14.28 23.69 -4.50
N GLY A 417 13.52 24.67 -4.03
CA GLY A 417 12.69 25.56 -4.84
C GLY A 417 11.21 25.14 -4.94
N GLY A 418 10.76 24.23 -4.05
CA GLY A 418 9.39 23.71 -4.02
C GLY A 418 9.20 22.47 -4.90
N PHE A 419 7.95 21.95 -4.92
CA PHE A 419 7.66 20.68 -5.56
C PHE A 419 7.99 20.65 -7.07
N ALA A 420 7.58 21.67 -7.83
CA ALA A 420 7.78 21.67 -9.28
C ALA A 420 9.27 21.68 -9.67
N ALA A 421 10.09 22.48 -8.96
CA ALA A 421 11.53 22.53 -9.18
C ALA A 421 12.21 21.22 -8.79
N ALA A 422 11.87 20.65 -7.62
CA ALA A 422 12.39 19.37 -7.14
C ALA A 422 12.01 18.21 -8.09
N LEU A 423 10.79 18.21 -8.63
CA LEU A 423 10.34 17.23 -9.61
C LEU A 423 11.14 17.32 -10.92
N ALA A 424 11.32 18.55 -11.43
CA ALA A 424 12.09 18.80 -12.67
C ALA A 424 13.56 18.40 -12.51
N ALA A 425 14.16 18.62 -11.33
CA ALA A 425 15.52 18.23 -11.00
C ALA A 425 15.70 16.73 -10.72
N GLY A 426 14.61 15.94 -10.65
CA GLY A 426 14.66 14.51 -10.35
C GLY A 426 14.78 14.17 -8.87
N GLU A 427 14.66 15.15 -7.97
CA GLU A 427 14.83 14.93 -6.53
C GLU A 427 13.64 14.17 -5.90
N ILE A 428 12.41 14.39 -6.40
CA ILE A 428 11.24 13.60 -5.98
C ILE A 428 11.41 12.14 -6.41
N GLN A 429 11.89 11.91 -7.63
CA GLN A 429 12.17 10.57 -8.15
C GLN A 429 13.24 9.85 -7.32
N LYS A 430 14.33 10.54 -6.96
CA LYS A 430 15.38 9.99 -6.09
C LYS A 430 14.86 9.64 -4.70
N LEU A 431 14.04 10.53 -4.11
CA LEU A 431 13.44 10.32 -2.79
C LEU A 431 12.61 9.02 -2.76
N VAL A 432 11.76 8.82 -3.77
CA VAL A 432 10.92 7.61 -3.88
C VAL A 432 11.77 6.38 -4.23
N ALA A 433 12.72 6.51 -5.16
CA ALA A 433 13.58 5.41 -5.60
C ALA A 433 14.43 4.83 -4.48
N ALA A 434 14.89 5.65 -3.53
CA ALA A 434 15.65 5.17 -2.37
C ALA A 434 14.81 4.20 -1.51
N SER A 435 13.59 4.58 -1.16
CA SER A 435 12.66 3.70 -0.43
C SER A 435 12.27 2.46 -1.23
N ALA A 436 12.08 2.61 -2.54
CA ALA A 436 11.79 1.50 -3.44
C ALA A 436 12.93 0.47 -3.48
N ALA A 437 14.18 0.92 -3.49
CA ALA A 437 15.35 0.04 -3.45
C ALA A 437 15.42 -0.76 -2.14
N ASP A 438 15.16 -0.11 -0.99
CA ASP A 438 15.11 -0.79 0.30
C ASP A 438 13.98 -1.83 0.37
N LYS A 439 12.80 -1.50 -0.15
CA LYS A 439 11.66 -2.43 -0.24
C LYS A 439 11.98 -3.61 -1.16
N ARG A 440 12.60 -3.39 -2.34
CA ARG A 440 13.03 -4.48 -3.22
C ARG A 440 14.01 -5.42 -2.51
N LYS A 441 15.04 -4.86 -1.87
CA LYS A 441 15.99 -5.66 -1.09
C LYS A 441 15.31 -6.46 0.02
N ALA A 442 14.34 -5.85 0.71
CA ALA A 442 13.58 -6.54 1.76
C ALA A 442 12.68 -7.67 1.20
N LEU A 443 12.06 -7.47 0.03
CA LEU A 443 11.29 -8.49 -0.69
C LEU A 443 12.19 -9.63 -1.17
N ASP A 444 13.31 -9.31 -1.81
CA ASP A 444 14.26 -10.27 -2.38
C ASP A 444 14.91 -11.15 -1.31
N THR A 445 15.04 -10.63 -0.08
CA THR A 445 15.57 -11.38 1.09
C THR A 445 14.47 -11.89 2.04
N ARG A 446 13.20 -11.83 1.66
CA ARG A 446 12.02 -12.23 2.46
C ARG A 446 11.92 -11.56 3.84
N ARG A 447 12.54 -10.40 4.03
CA ARG A 447 12.30 -9.55 5.20
C ARG A 447 10.96 -8.81 5.10
N LEU A 448 10.51 -8.54 3.87
CA LEU A 448 9.16 -8.12 3.56
C LEU A 448 8.43 -9.28 2.87
N SER A 449 7.38 -9.78 3.50
CA SER A 449 6.62 -10.92 3.03
C SER A 449 5.39 -10.49 2.24
N VAL A 450 5.16 -11.18 1.12
CA VAL A 450 3.93 -11.09 0.32
C VAL A 450 3.35 -12.50 0.23
N LEU A 451 2.28 -12.72 1.00
CA LEU A 451 1.62 -14.02 1.11
C LEU A 451 1.11 -14.49 -0.27
N GLY A 452 1.23 -15.79 -0.54
CA GLY A 452 0.89 -16.35 -1.84
C GLY A 452 1.96 -16.12 -2.93
N THR A 453 2.95 -15.25 -2.68
CA THR A 453 3.98 -14.85 -3.64
C THR A 453 5.38 -15.27 -3.18
N ASN A 454 6.08 -14.47 -2.35
CA ASN A 454 7.41 -14.84 -1.84
C ASN A 454 7.34 -15.64 -0.53
N LEU A 455 6.15 -15.81 0.04
CA LEU A 455 5.88 -16.62 1.22
C LEU A 455 4.62 -17.46 0.99
N PHE A 456 4.71 -18.77 1.27
CA PHE A 456 3.63 -19.76 1.08
C PHE A 456 2.93 -19.71 -0.30
N PRO A 457 3.68 -19.80 -1.41
CA PRO A 457 3.08 -19.81 -2.74
C PRO A 457 2.22 -21.06 -2.95
N ASN A 458 1.06 -20.89 -3.60
CA ASN A 458 0.17 -21.99 -3.95
C ASN A 458 0.44 -22.45 -5.40
N LEU A 459 1.12 -23.58 -5.56
CA LEU A 459 1.42 -24.15 -6.89
C LEU A 459 0.21 -24.80 -7.57
N LYS A 460 -0.88 -25.01 -6.83
CA LYS A 460 -2.11 -25.66 -7.33
C LYS A 460 -3.22 -24.66 -7.64
N GLU A 461 -2.94 -23.37 -7.53
CA GLU A 461 -3.93 -22.35 -7.86
C GLU A 461 -4.32 -22.41 -9.34
N LYS A 462 -5.59 -22.10 -9.61
CA LYS A 462 -6.09 -21.93 -10.97
C LYS A 462 -6.16 -20.43 -11.27
N PRO A 463 -5.63 -19.98 -12.41
CA PRO A 463 -5.78 -18.60 -12.82
C PRO A 463 -7.27 -18.20 -12.89
N LEU A 464 -7.57 -16.96 -12.57
CA LEU A 464 -8.90 -16.42 -12.78
C LEU A 464 -9.22 -16.42 -14.28
N GLY A 465 -10.45 -16.77 -14.62
CA GLY A 465 -10.94 -16.67 -15.99
C GLY A 465 -10.91 -15.23 -16.51
N ALA A 466 -10.92 -15.07 -17.83
CA ALA A 466 -11.05 -13.76 -18.44
C ALA A 466 -12.33 -13.05 -17.97
N SER A 467 -12.26 -11.73 -17.77
CA SER A 467 -13.44 -10.93 -17.46
C SER A 467 -14.27 -10.74 -18.73
N THR A 468 -15.60 -10.79 -18.56
CA THR A 468 -16.56 -10.37 -19.61
C THR A 468 -16.84 -8.87 -19.53
N GLN A 469 -16.41 -8.19 -18.47
CA GLN A 469 -16.59 -6.76 -18.26
C GLN A 469 -15.59 -5.98 -19.15
N ALA A 470 -16.10 -4.99 -19.87
CA ALA A 470 -15.26 -4.09 -20.64
C ALA A 470 -14.53 -3.08 -19.74
N ALA A 471 -13.29 -2.76 -20.08
CA ALA A 471 -12.55 -1.71 -19.39
C ALA A 471 -13.09 -0.32 -19.75
N THR A 472 -12.96 0.63 -18.81
CA THR A 472 -13.22 2.05 -19.09
C THR A 472 -12.18 2.57 -20.10
N PRO A 473 -12.60 3.34 -21.10
CA PRO A 473 -11.66 3.98 -22.01
C PRO A 473 -10.63 4.83 -21.23
N ALA A 474 -9.39 4.79 -21.67
CA ALA A 474 -8.39 5.69 -21.09
C ALA A 474 -8.71 7.14 -21.45
N ALA A 475 -8.42 8.06 -20.53
CA ALA A 475 -8.45 9.48 -20.87
C ALA A 475 -7.43 9.76 -21.98
N PRO A 476 -7.72 10.65 -22.95
CA PRO A 476 -6.80 10.98 -24.03
C PRO A 476 -5.47 11.47 -23.48
N ALA A 477 -4.38 10.86 -23.91
CA ALA A 477 -3.05 11.37 -23.63
C ALA A 477 -2.81 12.66 -24.46
N PRO A 478 -2.03 13.62 -23.96
CA PRO A 478 -1.72 14.81 -24.73
C PRO A 478 -0.97 14.44 -26.01
N ALA A 479 -1.43 14.95 -27.15
CA ALA A 479 -0.82 14.68 -28.46
C ALA A 479 0.62 15.22 -28.56
N THR A 480 0.88 16.36 -27.90
CA THR A 480 2.21 16.98 -27.76
C THR A 480 2.44 17.32 -26.30
N ALA A 481 3.68 17.15 -25.85
CA ALA A 481 4.06 17.52 -24.49
C ALA A 481 4.71 18.90 -24.48
N ALA A 482 4.14 19.83 -23.72
CA ALA A 482 4.73 21.14 -23.46
C ALA A 482 5.74 21.10 -22.30
N VAL A 483 5.54 20.18 -21.35
CA VAL A 483 6.46 19.93 -20.23
C VAL A 483 6.75 18.43 -20.14
N THR A 484 8.01 18.08 -19.89
CA THR A 484 8.43 16.70 -19.69
C THR A 484 9.36 16.58 -18.49
N VAL A 485 9.17 15.55 -17.68
CA VAL A 485 10.07 15.13 -16.59
C VAL A 485 10.20 13.61 -16.59
N THR A 486 11.14 13.06 -15.86
CA THR A 486 11.14 11.62 -15.59
C THR A 486 9.99 11.29 -14.65
N PRO A 487 9.07 10.38 -15.00
CA PRO A 487 7.97 10.02 -14.10
C PRO A 487 8.43 9.22 -12.88
N VAL A 488 7.67 9.28 -11.80
CA VAL A 488 7.78 8.32 -10.70
C VAL A 488 7.09 7.03 -11.17
N LYS A 489 7.90 6.03 -11.51
CA LYS A 489 7.39 4.79 -12.10
C LYS A 489 6.74 3.90 -11.05
N ALA A 490 5.46 3.61 -11.21
CA ALA A 490 4.76 2.63 -10.41
C ALA A 490 5.29 1.20 -10.63
N TRP A 491 5.28 0.39 -9.58
CA TRP A 491 5.61 -1.03 -9.63
C TRP A 491 4.91 -1.77 -8.48
N ARG A 492 4.75 -3.11 -8.61
CA ARG A 492 4.12 -3.93 -7.58
C ARG A 492 5.14 -4.81 -6.85
N ALA A 493 4.96 -4.94 -5.54
CA ALA A 493 5.84 -5.75 -4.68
C ALA A 493 5.97 -7.21 -5.15
N ALA A 494 4.95 -7.74 -5.79
CA ALA A 494 4.89 -9.12 -6.26
C ALA A 494 5.48 -9.34 -7.67
N GLU A 495 5.58 -8.28 -8.51
CA GLU A 495 5.82 -8.43 -9.97
C GLU A 495 7.09 -9.20 -10.34
N GLY A 496 8.17 -9.03 -9.55
CA GLY A 496 9.42 -9.76 -9.80
C GLY A 496 9.31 -11.27 -9.59
N PHE A 497 8.50 -11.68 -8.61
CA PHE A 497 8.25 -13.10 -8.33
C PHE A 497 7.21 -13.70 -9.26
N GLU A 498 6.21 -12.91 -9.65
CA GLU A 498 5.23 -13.28 -10.69
C GLU A 498 5.91 -13.55 -12.03
N ALA A 499 6.93 -12.74 -12.38
CA ALA A 499 7.74 -12.97 -13.57
C ALA A 499 8.50 -14.30 -13.51
N LEU A 500 9.10 -14.66 -12.36
CA LEU A 500 9.76 -15.97 -12.18
C LEU A 500 8.76 -17.13 -12.33
N ARG A 501 7.56 -16.95 -11.76
CA ARG A 501 6.51 -17.94 -11.85
C ARG A 501 6.04 -18.14 -13.30
N ALA A 502 5.89 -17.04 -14.06
CA ALA A 502 5.53 -17.09 -15.46
C ALA A 502 6.56 -17.85 -16.31
N ILE A 503 7.86 -17.75 -15.99
CA ILE A 503 8.91 -18.56 -16.63
C ILE A 503 8.66 -20.05 -16.37
N SER A 504 8.39 -20.44 -15.13
CA SER A 504 8.11 -21.84 -14.77
C SER A 504 6.84 -22.38 -15.43
N GLU A 505 5.79 -21.55 -15.58
CA GLU A 505 4.57 -21.94 -16.27
C GLU A 505 4.82 -22.16 -17.78
N ARG A 506 5.59 -21.28 -18.42
CA ARG A 506 6.01 -21.49 -19.83
C ARG A 506 6.84 -22.75 -19.99
N TYR A 507 7.78 -22.98 -19.06
CA TYR A 507 8.56 -24.22 -19.06
C TYR A 507 7.65 -25.45 -18.93
N ALA A 508 6.69 -25.43 -18.02
CA ALA A 508 5.74 -26.52 -17.85
C ALA A 508 4.92 -26.78 -19.12
N ALA A 509 4.41 -25.72 -19.77
CA ALA A 509 3.67 -25.81 -21.02
C ALA A 509 4.51 -26.48 -22.16
N ALA A 510 5.80 -26.13 -22.23
CA ALA A 510 6.74 -26.74 -23.23
C ALA A 510 7.15 -28.18 -22.85
N ASN A 511 6.95 -28.63 -21.61
CA ASN A 511 7.39 -29.94 -21.11
C ASN A 511 6.22 -30.84 -20.68
N GLY A 512 5.10 -30.80 -21.40
CA GLY A 512 3.94 -31.65 -21.15
C GLY A 512 3.27 -31.46 -19.79
N GLY A 513 3.26 -30.23 -19.31
CA GLY A 513 2.65 -29.82 -18.02
C GLY A 513 3.55 -30.05 -16.80
N LYS A 514 4.78 -30.53 -16.97
CA LYS A 514 5.71 -30.79 -15.87
C LYS A 514 6.50 -29.53 -15.51
N ARG A 515 6.30 -29.03 -14.28
CA ARG A 515 7.06 -27.90 -13.74
C ARG A 515 8.54 -28.22 -13.58
N PRO A 516 9.43 -27.22 -13.52
CA PRO A 516 10.81 -27.43 -13.10
C PRO A 516 10.85 -28.16 -11.76
N GLN A 517 11.70 -29.15 -11.61
CA GLN A 517 11.77 -29.98 -10.41
C GLN A 517 13.04 -29.74 -9.61
N VAL A 518 12.94 -29.85 -8.30
CA VAL A 518 14.06 -29.87 -7.35
C VAL A 518 13.95 -31.11 -6.45
N PHE A 519 15.02 -31.89 -6.39
CA PHE A 519 15.09 -33.07 -5.51
C PHE A 519 15.60 -32.66 -4.14
N LEU A 520 14.85 -32.99 -3.07
CA LEU A 520 15.26 -32.75 -1.70
C LEU A 520 15.91 -34.01 -1.12
N ALA A 521 17.23 -34.02 -1.03
CA ALA A 521 18.01 -35.09 -0.41
C ALA A 521 17.98 -34.94 1.13
N LYS A 522 17.01 -35.58 1.78
CA LYS A 522 16.73 -35.49 3.23
C LYS A 522 17.61 -36.47 3.96
N MET A 523 18.52 -36.00 4.82
CA MET A 523 19.47 -36.86 5.52
C MET A 523 19.12 -37.05 6.98
N GLY A 524 19.18 -38.31 7.43
CA GLY A 524 18.96 -38.69 8.81
C GLY A 524 17.51 -38.55 9.30
N PRO A 525 17.28 -38.60 10.63
CA PRO A 525 15.94 -38.57 11.21
C PRO A 525 15.20 -37.27 10.94
N VAL A 526 13.86 -37.31 11.03
CA VAL A 526 12.96 -36.20 10.72
C VAL A 526 13.36 -34.86 11.35
N LYS A 527 13.76 -34.88 12.62
CA LYS A 527 14.18 -33.66 13.35
C LYS A 527 15.41 -32.98 12.76
N GLN A 528 16.28 -33.72 12.06
CA GLN A 528 17.48 -33.14 11.42
C GLN A 528 17.18 -32.53 10.08
N HIS A 529 16.45 -33.22 9.20
CA HIS A 529 16.25 -32.75 7.82
C HIS A 529 14.99 -31.88 7.60
N LYS A 530 13.91 -32.11 8.39
CA LYS A 530 12.61 -31.49 8.11
C LYS A 530 12.64 -29.96 8.05
N PRO A 531 13.26 -29.22 9.00
CA PRO A 531 13.30 -27.78 8.94
C PRO A 531 13.95 -27.24 7.65
N ARG A 532 15.04 -27.86 7.21
CA ARG A 532 15.77 -27.50 6.00
C ARG A 532 15.05 -27.92 4.72
N ALA A 533 14.39 -29.07 4.74
CA ALA A 533 13.59 -29.54 3.61
C ALA A 533 12.34 -28.68 3.40
N ASP A 534 11.62 -28.32 4.46
CA ASP A 534 10.45 -27.44 4.38
C ASP A 534 10.85 -26.04 3.92
N PHE A 535 11.96 -25.50 4.45
CA PHE A 535 12.52 -24.23 3.97
C PHE A 535 12.85 -24.28 2.48
N SER A 536 13.54 -25.35 2.04
CA SER A 536 13.92 -25.53 0.64
C SER A 536 12.70 -25.66 -0.27
N ALA A 537 11.72 -26.46 0.11
CA ALA A 537 10.47 -26.61 -0.64
C ALA A 537 9.78 -25.24 -0.83
N GLY A 538 9.65 -24.46 0.25
CA GLY A 538 9.07 -23.12 0.19
C GLY A 538 9.91 -22.14 -0.62
N PHE A 539 11.25 -22.23 -0.54
CA PHE A 539 12.17 -21.38 -1.31
C PHE A 539 11.98 -21.58 -2.82
N PHE A 540 12.00 -22.82 -3.27
CA PHE A 540 11.87 -23.17 -4.69
C PHE A 540 10.46 -22.97 -5.24
N ALA A 541 9.43 -23.20 -4.41
CA ALA A 541 8.03 -22.99 -4.78
C ALA A 541 7.72 -21.54 -5.18
N VAL A 542 8.46 -20.54 -4.65
CA VAL A 542 8.31 -19.14 -5.03
C VAL A 542 8.44 -18.92 -6.54
N ALA A 543 9.40 -19.60 -7.19
CA ALA A 543 9.56 -19.54 -8.62
C ALA A 543 8.82 -20.67 -9.37
N GLY A 544 7.97 -21.43 -8.71
CA GLY A 544 7.17 -22.47 -9.35
C GLY A 544 7.85 -23.83 -9.52
N PHE A 545 8.97 -24.07 -8.86
CA PHE A 545 9.57 -25.41 -8.83
C PHE A 545 8.75 -26.36 -7.99
N GLU A 546 8.64 -27.59 -8.44
CA GLU A 546 8.03 -28.68 -7.68
C GLU A 546 9.09 -29.48 -6.92
N ALA A 547 8.93 -29.57 -5.59
CA ALA A 547 9.84 -30.32 -4.74
C ALA A 547 9.52 -31.83 -4.81
N THR A 548 10.54 -32.63 -5.10
CA THR A 548 10.51 -34.10 -5.14
C THR A 548 11.41 -34.69 -4.05
N GLY A 549 11.48 -36.03 -3.92
CA GLY A 549 12.25 -36.69 -2.85
C GLY A 549 11.44 -36.82 -1.55
N LYS A 550 10.51 -37.81 -1.51
CA LYS A 550 9.60 -37.99 -0.37
C LYS A 550 10.27 -38.67 0.83
N GLN A 551 11.22 -39.61 0.59
CA GLN A 551 11.89 -40.36 1.62
C GLN A 551 13.14 -39.69 2.21
N ALA A 552 13.54 -40.07 3.37
CA ALA A 552 14.83 -39.73 3.98
C ALA A 552 15.86 -40.83 3.67
N PHE A 553 17.14 -40.48 3.76
CA PHE A 553 18.26 -41.37 3.49
C PHE A 553 19.21 -41.40 4.71
N GLU A 554 19.81 -42.57 4.95
CA GLU A 554 20.85 -42.71 5.97
C GLU A 554 22.25 -42.52 5.35
N SER A 555 22.42 -42.87 4.05
CA SER A 555 23.69 -42.73 3.33
C SER A 555 23.65 -41.56 2.35
N ALA A 556 24.72 -40.76 2.35
CA ALA A 556 24.89 -39.63 1.42
C ALA A 556 24.98 -40.10 -0.05
N GLU A 557 25.60 -41.25 -0.28
CA GLU A 557 25.75 -41.87 -1.58
C GLU A 557 24.39 -42.37 -2.13
N GLU A 558 23.56 -42.98 -1.29
CA GLU A 558 22.20 -43.39 -1.70
C GLU A 558 21.34 -42.18 -2.05
N ALA A 559 21.39 -41.11 -1.25
CA ALA A 559 20.69 -39.88 -1.51
C ALA A 559 21.15 -39.24 -2.83
N ALA A 560 22.46 -39.24 -3.11
CA ALA A 560 23.03 -38.74 -4.35
C ALA A 560 22.59 -39.55 -5.59
N LYS A 561 22.61 -40.88 -5.51
CA LYS A 561 22.13 -41.76 -6.57
C LYS A 561 20.63 -41.57 -6.83
N ALA A 562 19.82 -41.47 -5.78
CA ALA A 562 18.39 -41.20 -5.90
C ALA A 562 18.12 -39.82 -6.54
N ALA A 563 18.88 -38.79 -6.18
CA ALA A 563 18.82 -37.47 -6.79
C ALA A 563 19.17 -37.54 -8.28
N ALA A 564 20.25 -38.21 -8.66
CA ALA A 564 20.65 -38.39 -10.06
C ALA A 564 19.58 -39.12 -10.89
N ALA A 565 18.97 -40.18 -10.31
CA ALA A 565 17.93 -40.97 -10.95
C ALA A 565 16.56 -40.29 -11.02
N SER A 566 16.31 -39.28 -10.21
CA SER A 566 15.00 -38.56 -10.14
C SER A 566 14.61 -37.81 -11.39
N GLY A 567 15.56 -37.52 -12.26
CA GLY A 567 15.37 -36.63 -13.42
C GLY A 567 15.44 -35.13 -13.08
N ALA A 568 15.35 -34.74 -11.81
CA ALA A 568 15.43 -33.35 -11.41
C ALA A 568 16.77 -32.71 -11.80
N PRO A 569 16.78 -31.49 -12.33
CA PRO A 569 18.01 -30.78 -12.70
C PRO A 569 18.75 -30.16 -11.50
N ILE A 570 18.10 -30.10 -10.34
CA ILE A 570 18.63 -29.51 -9.10
C ILE A 570 18.43 -30.50 -7.97
N ALA A 571 19.46 -30.67 -7.13
CA ALA A 571 19.39 -31.44 -5.89
C ALA A 571 19.81 -30.57 -4.69
N VAL A 572 19.04 -30.62 -3.60
CA VAL A 572 19.32 -29.87 -2.36
C VAL A 572 19.59 -30.84 -1.24
N LEU A 573 20.78 -30.78 -0.63
CA LEU A 573 21.13 -31.55 0.55
C LEU A 573 20.52 -30.85 1.78
N CYS A 574 19.69 -31.58 2.53
CA CYS A 574 18.93 -31.09 3.69
C CYS A 574 19.28 -31.90 4.94
N SER A 575 19.99 -31.28 5.89
CA SER A 575 20.30 -31.83 7.22
C SER A 575 20.65 -30.69 8.19
N THR A 576 21.30 -30.98 9.31
CA THR A 576 21.79 -29.98 10.27
C THR A 576 23.24 -29.56 9.98
N ASP A 577 23.66 -28.39 10.46
CA ASP A 577 24.99 -27.84 10.15
C ASP A 577 26.15 -28.69 10.64
N ASP A 578 25.98 -29.41 11.78
CA ASP A 578 26.96 -30.34 12.37
C ASP A 578 27.21 -31.59 11.52
N THR A 579 26.24 -32.01 10.71
CA THR A 579 26.34 -33.20 9.87
C THR A 579 26.96 -32.92 8.48
N TYR A 580 26.90 -31.71 8.00
CA TYR A 580 27.36 -31.36 6.64
C TYR A 580 28.85 -31.65 6.36
N PRO A 581 29.79 -31.46 7.31
CA PRO A 581 31.18 -31.78 7.03
C PRO A 581 31.40 -33.24 6.61
N THR A 582 30.59 -34.18 7.14
CA THR A 582 30.65 -35.61 6.80
C THR A 582 29.84 -35.91 5.54
N LEU A 583 28.64 -35.30 5.37
CA LEU A 583 27.70 -35.64 4.30
C LEU A 583 28.09 -35.03 2.96
N VAL A 584 28.58 -33.79 2.93
CA VAL A 584 28.80 -33.02 1.70
C VAL A 584 29.82 -33.67 0.76
N PRO A 585 31.02 -34.10 1.21
CA PRO A 585 32.00 -34.71 0.30
C PRO A 585 31.46 -35.93 -0.43
N ALA A 586 30.85 -36.87 0.28
CA ALA A 586 30.31 -38.10 -0.28
C ALA A 586 29.10 -37.85 -1.17
N PHE A 587 28.17 -36.98 -0.73
CA PHE A 587 27.01 -36.60 -1.54
C PHE A 587 27.39 -35.92 -2.84
N ALA A 588 28.22 -34.87 -2.79
CA ALA A 588 28.55 -34.06 -3.95
C ALA A 588 29.37 -34.83 -4.98
N SER A 589 30.40 -35.59 -4.53
CA SER A 589 31.22 -36.40 -5.44
C SER A 589 30.40 -37.49 -6.14
N THR A 590 29.58 -38.23 -5.41
CA THR A 590 28.70 -39.27 -5.96
C THR A 590 27.67 -38.67 -6.93
N LEU A 591 27.06 -37.52 -6.57
CA LEU A 591 26.07 -36.85 -7.40
C LEU A 591 26.66 -36.35 -8.73
N LYS A 592 27.83 -35.70 -8.70
CA LYS A 592 28.52 -35.20 -9.88
C LYS A 592 29.08 -36.30 -10.75
N ALA A 593 29.51 -37.40 -10.18
CA ALA A 593 29.92 -38.58 -10.92
C ALA A 593 28.74 -39.25 -11.66
N ALA A 594 27.57 -39.36 -11.01
CA ALA A 594 26.38 -39.96 -11.57
C ALA A 594 25.68 -39.05 -12.62
N LYS A 595 25.69 -37.74 -12.39
CA LYS A 595 25.03 -36.74 -13.28
C LYS A 595 25.80 -35.41 -13.25
N PRO A 596 26.85 -35.25 -14.11
CA PRO A 596 27.74 -34.06 -14.07
C PRO A 596 27.04 -32.72 -14.20
N GLY A 597 25.93 -32.64 -14.93
CA GLY A 597 25.18 -31.40 -15.17
C GLY A 597 24.16 -31.02 -14.09
N ILE A 598 23.99 -31.84 -13.02
CA ILE A 598 23.03 -31.53 -11.97
C ILE A 598 23.56 -30.41 -11.05
N VAL A 599 22.69 -29.45 -10.70
CA VAL A 599 23.05 -28.39 -9.77
C VAL A 599 22.90 -28.90 -8.34
N ALA A 600 24.02 -28.93 -7.60
CA ALA A 600 24.07 -29.36 -6.21
C ALA A 600 23.99 -28.16 -5.26
N ILE A 601 22.98 -28.11 -4.41
CA ILE A 601 22.74 -27.00 -3.46
C ILE A 601 22.77 -27.51 -2.03
N LEU A 602 23.32 -26.70 -1.12
CA LEU A 602 23.26 -26.97 0.31
C LEU A 602 22.20 -26.10 0.98
N ALA A 603 21.31 -26.71 1.77
CA ALA A 603 20.35 -25.99 2.58
C ALA A 603 20.99 -25.51 3.88
N GLY A 604 21.61 -24.35 3.85
CA GLY A 604 22.36 -23.72 4.93
C GLY A 604 23.53 -22.94 4.36
N LEU A 605 24.17 -22.11 5.19
CA LEU A 605 25.43 -21.43 4.86
C LEU A 605 26.36 -21.58 6.06
N PRO A 606 27.49 -22.31 5.92
CA PRO A 606 28.49 -22.37 6.97
C PRO A 606 28.96 -20.97 7.38
N ALA A 607 29.20 -20.78 8.68
CA ALA A 607 29.65 -19.49 9.20
C ALA A 607 31.10 -19.15 8.79
N ASP A 608 31.90 -20.17 8.55
CA ASP A 608 33.30 -20.08 8.23
C ASP A 608 33.54 -20.22 6.71
N ALA A 609 34.30 -19.28 6.17
CA ALA A 609 34.59 -19.17 4.74
C ALA A 609 35.39 -20.37 4.20
N ALA A 610 36.30 -20.98 5.01
CA ALA A 610 37.09 -22.11 4.60
C ALA A 610 36.19 -23.34 4.38
N THR A 611 35.20 -23.57 5.24
CA THR A 611 34.18 -24.61 5.07
C THR A 611 33.35 -24.39 3.80
N VAL A 612 32.95 -23.16 3.52
CA VAL A 612 32.23 -22.81 2.28
C VAL A 612 33.07 -23.18 1.05
N GLU A 613 34.34 -22.81 1.02
CA GLU A 613 35.25 -23.14 -0.10
C GLU A 613 35.53 -24.65 -0.21
N SER A 614 35.63 -25.34 0.92
CA SER A 614 35.76 -26.81 0.93
C SER A 614 34.54 -27.49 0.30
N PHE A 615 33.33 -27.04 0.65
CA PHE A 615 32.10 -27.60 0.08
C PHE A 615 31.93 -27.30 -1.41
N LYS A 616 32.35 -26.12 -1.86
CA LYS A 616 32.41 -25.79 -3.30
C LYS A 616 33.39 -26.70 -4.04
N LYS A 617 34.58 -26.92 -3.49
CA LYS A 617 35.57 -27.85 -4.06
C LYS A 617 35.05 -29.29 -4.11
N ALA A 618 34.23 -29.69 -3.14
CA ALA A 618 33.59 -31.00 -3.15
C ALA A 618 32.48 -31.12 -4.21
N GLY A 619 32.00 -30.04 -4.79
CA GLY A 619 31.01 -30.05 -5.88
C GLY A 619 29.66 -29.40 -5.53
N ILE A 620 29.54 -28.70 -4.42
CA ILE A 620 28.37 -27.86 -4.12
C ILE A 620 28.45 -26.58 -4.98
N ASP A 621 27.41 -26.32 -5.75
CA ASP A 621 27.35 -25.17 -6.66
C ASP A 621 26.85 -23.91 -5.96
N ASP A 622 25.96 -24.03 -4.93
CA ASP A 622 25.38 -22.88 -4.26
C ASP A 622 24.76 -23.23 -2.90
N PHE A 623 24.37 -22.19 -2.13
CA PHE A 623 23.86 -22.30 -0.76
C PHE A 623 22.55 -21.53 -0.60
N ILE A 624 21.47 -22.19 -0.15
CA ILE A 624 20.22 -21.52 0.18
C ILE A 624 20.09 -21.32 1.68
N HIS A 625 19.76 -20.09 2.08
CA HIS A 625 19.66 -19.72 3.49
C HIS A 625 18.72 -18.50 3.68
N VAL A 626 18.36 -18.18 4.92
CA VAL A 626 17.38 -17.11 5.26
C VAL A 626 17.80 -15.69 4.83
N ARG A 627 19.08 -15.46 4.52
CA ARG A 627 19.61 -14.17 4.06
C ARG A 627 19.93 -14.15 2.57
N ALA A 628 19.68 -15.26 1.84
CA ALA A 628 19.93 -15.32 0.42
C ALA A 628 19.04 -14.33 -0.36
N ASN A 629 19.56 -13.77 -1.43
CA ASN A 629 18.73 -13.07 -2.41
C ASN A 629 17.92 -14.10 -3.19
N LEU A 630 16.71 -14.36 -2.70
CA LEU A 630 15.79 -15.38 -3.22
C LEU A 630 15.50 -15.19 -4.70
N ARG A 631 15.17 -13.94 -5.10
CA ARG A 631 14.74 -13.64 -6.47
C ARG A 631 15.87 -13.88 -7.48
N ASP A 632 17.04 -13.31 -7.23
CA ASP A 632 18.17 -13.42 -8.16
C ASP A 632 18.68 -14.86 -8.27
N MET A 633 18.70 -15.56 -7.13
CA MET A 633 19.12 -16.96 -7.10
C MET A 633 18.16 -17.87 -7.90
N LEU A 634 16.86 -17.70 -7.70
CA LEU A 634 15.85 -18.48 -8.45
C LEU A 634 15.87 -18.14 -9.95
N ALA A 635 16.11 -16.88 -10.32
CA ALA A 635 16.27 -16.48 -11.72
C ALA A 635 17.46 -17.16 -12.36
N GLN A 636 18.62 -17.21 -11.67
CA GLN A 636 19.81 -17.90 -12.15
C GLN A 636 19.58 -19.41 -12.29
N LEU A 637 18.88 -20.02 -11.32
CA LEU A 637 18.57 -21.46 -11.37
C LEU A 637 17.62 -21.81 -12.51
N LEU A 638 16.60 -21.00 -12.78
CA LEU A 638 15.72 -21.14 -13.95
C LEU A 638 16.52 -21.05 -15.26
N ALA A 639 17.42 -20.06 -15.36
CA ALA A 639 18.27 -19.91 -16.55
C ALA A 639 19.20 -21.12 -16.74
N LYS A 640 19.84 -21.64 -15.66
CA LYS A 640 20.73 -22.83 -15.71
C LYS A 640 20.03 -24.07 -16.22
N ILE A 641 18.74 -24.26 -15.95
CA ILE A 641 17.96 -25.42 -16.42
C ILE A 641 17.30 -25.18 -17.79
N GLY A 642 17.61 -24.05 -18.44
CA GLY A 642 17.08 -23.72 -19.78
C GLY A 642 15.63 -23.20 -19.76
N ALA A 643 15.06 -22.86 -18.63
CA ALA A 643 13.76 -22.22 -18.54
C ALA A 643 13.88 -20.72 -18.91
N LYS A 644 13.04 -20.25 -19.86
CA LYS A 644 13.07 -18.88 -20.38
C LYS A 644 11.69 -18.21 -20.35
#